data_b63eddb2496cd49fd02b5ec673e8748e
#
_entry.id   b63eddb2496cd49fd02b5ec673e8748e
#
_cell.length_a   1.000
_cell.length_b   1.000
_cell.length_c   1.000
_cell.angle_alpha   90.00
_cell.angle_beta   90.00
_cell.angle_gamma   90.00
#
_symmetry.space_group_name_H-M   'P 1'
#
loop_
_entity.id
_entity.type
_entity.pdbx_description
1 polymer ?
#
loop_
_entity_poly.entity_id
_entity_poly.type
_entity_poly.pdbx_seq_one_letter_code
_entity_poly.pdbx_strand_id
1 'polypeptide(L)'
;MPAAHATDTQRLTLANGLNVVLCHEPRLKRCAASLRVAAGSHDAPRAWPGLAHFLEHLFFLGTERFPAGDNLMTFVQHHGGQVNASTRERTTDFFFELPQAAFAQGLERLCDMLAKPRMDIADQLREREVLHAEFIAWLGDSASRDQARMLTAINPQHPLRGFHAGNRYSLPVPNPAFQQALHDFYQGFYQAGQMILCLSGPLPMAELQALATNHGAVFSSGMKLKQRPPPALMASPRQAGEQNHLLFAVEDLPDKADEAVAFFCHWLNAAQPGGLVAELARRGLCTSLNAAPLYQFGGQLLLDIEFKGEPANATAISSLLFSWLGFFKAHWPTRIEEYHRLERRRLQMCGALALANHHCRETPAQLSEHGQKALSALLSKLTADVDNLDPEPVTWRLPAPNPFLDTAADDPAEAALYLRWQLPSPQPAFWRILDAALKPLVEDARQAGATLTFTAYGPYWQLQLNGLREPMVAVLQQSLQRLQHPDAHTLEHDEPVLIPIRQLLKQLADHYLRSDPEVAISDLPDVWAASRWSSLTSGFDPASQSMLDAVLNAVPSVQRTSPSDVPTIRAGKHWAAQASSSSENAVLVFCPAPSTSIEDEAAWRLLAHLAQAPFYQRLRVELQLGYAVFSGLRQIDGRTGLLFGVQSPTSSAQQLFAHIEAFIGKLPQLVRDADLPEQTKALAAQFEPSSLPEQQRADLQWQAHLAGHQGDHAQTLQQALSNLDTHSLLASADQLISATGGWLIVANRPASAAVPQSLPEQ
;
A
#
# COMPACT_ATOMS: atom_id res chain seq x y z
N MET A 1 -14.02 -16.80 -31.42
CA MET A 1 -14.01 -16.23 -30.08
C MET A 1 -12.74 -16.73 -29.41
N PRO A 2 -11.79 -15.88 -28.97
CA PRO A 2 -10.73 -16.36 -28.12
C PRO A 2 -11.35 -16.79 -26.79
N ALA A 3 -10.93 -17.97 -26.30
CA ALA A 3 -11.37 -18.49 -25.02
C ALA A 3 -11.04 -17.49 -23.91
N ALA A 4 -12.01 -17.24 -23.02
CA ALA A 4 -11.78 -16.46 -21.81
C ALA A 4 -10.51 -16.98 -21.11
N HIS A 5 -9.51 -16.14 -20.92
CA HIS A 5 -8.30 -16.47 -20.18
C HIS A 5 -8.65 -16.57 -18.70
N ALA A 6 -9.10 -17.77 -18.30
CA ALA A 6 -9.29 -18.06 -16.88
C ALA A 6 -7.90 -18.20 -16.24
N THR A 7 -7.70 -17.55 -15.10
CA THR A 7 -6.53 -17.79 -14.24
C THR A 7 -6.41 -19.28 -13.95
N ASP A 8 -5.32 -19.91 -14.42
CA ASP A 8 -5.08 -21.33 -14.18
C ASP A 8 -4.32 -21.51 -12.86
N THR A 9 -4.93 -22.21 -11.91
CA THR A 9 -4.38 -22.42 -10.58
C THR A 9 -4.21 -23.90 -10.28
N GLN A 10 -2.98 -24.32 -9.97
CA GLN A 10 -2.65 -25.68 -9.61
C GLN A 10 -2.13 -25.77 -8.17
N ARG A 11 -2.57 -26.79 -7.43
CA ARG A 11 -2.06 -27.13 -6.10
C ARG A 11 -1.32 -28.47 -6.16
N LEU A 12 -0.14 -28.52 -5.52
CA LEU A 12 0.65 -29.74 -5.42
C LEU A 12 1.44 -29.76 -4.10
N THR A 13 1.93 -30.93 -3.73
CA THR A 13 2.82 -31.11 -2.57
C THR A 13 4.11 -31.72 -3.07
N LEU A 14 5.25 -31.11 -2.74
CA LEU A 14 6.57 -31.63 -3.14
C LEU A 14 6.96 -32.87 -2.29
N ALA A 15 7.97 -33.60 -2.73
CA ALA A 15 8.43 -34.80 -2.05
C ALA A 15 8.89 -34.59 -0.60
N ASN A 16 9.35 -33.36 -0.25
CA ASN A 16 9.71 -32.99 1.11
C ASN A 16 8.53 -32.53 1.99
N GLY A 17 7.30 -32.50 1.44
CA GLY A 17 6.09 -32.08 2.15
C GLY A 17 5.72 -30.59 1.99
N LEU A 18 6.48 -29.82 1.22
CA LEU A 18 6.14 -28.42 0.93
C LEU A 18 4.87 -28.34 0.08
N ASN A 19 3.85 -27.60 0.58
CA ASN A 19 2.67 -27.30 -0.21
C ASN A 19 2.95 -26.15 -1.17
N VAL A 20 2.53 -26.30 -2.42
CA VAL A 20 2.76 -25.32 -3.47
C VAL A 20 1.45 -24.97 -4.16
N VAL A 21 1.24 -23.68 -4.41
CA VAL A 21 0.15 -23.16 -5.24
C VAL A 21 0.78 -22.39 -6.40
N LEU A 22 0.44 -22.77 -7.61
CA LEU A 22 0.89 -22.14 -8.84
C LEU A 22 -0.28 -21.41 -9.49
N CYS A 23 -0.08 -20.16 -9.88
CA CYS A 23 -1.08 -19.32 -10.51
C CYS A 23 -0.50 -18.76 -11.83
N HIS A 24 -0.94 -19.32 -12.94
CA HIS A 24 -0.61 -18.81 -14.27
C HIS A 24 -1.65 -17.78 -14.70
N GLU A 25 -1.21 -16.55 -14.92
CA GLU A 25 -2.07 -15.45 -15.36
C GLU A 25 -1.35 -14.66 -16.48
N PRO A 26 -1.66 -14.94 -17.75
CA PRO A 26 -0.94 -14.38 -18.90
C PRO A 26 -0.96 -12.85 -19.02
N ARG A 27 -1.96 -12.17 -18.46
CA ARG A 27 -2.07 -10.71 -18.50
C ARG A 27 -1.00 -10.02 -17.64
N LEU A 28 -0.47 -10.73 -16.63
CA LEU A 28 0.53 -10.19 -15.74
C LEU A 28 1.85 -9.92 -16.48
N LYS A 29 2.58 -8.92 -16.03
CA LYS A 29 3.89 -8.52 -16.58
C LYS A 29 5.05 -8.88 -15.65
N ARG A 30 4.73 -9.19 -14.41
CA ARG A 30 5.69 -9.50 -13.34
C ARG A 30 5.37 -10.86 -12.74
N CYS A 31 6.34 -11.44 -12.05
CA CYS A 31 6.17 -12.66 -11.27
C CYS A 31 6.31 -12.34 -9.79
N ALA A 32 5.57 -13.06 -8.96
CA ALA A 32 5.66 -12.95 -7.52
C ALA A 32 5.73 -14.30 -6.84
N ALA A 33 6.41 -14.33 -5.71
CA ALA A 33 6.42 -15.44 -4.78
C ALA A 33 5.93 -14.97 -3.41
N SER A 34 5.10 -15.78 -2.77
CA SER A 34 4.71 -15.63 -1.37
C SER A 34 4.92 -16.96 -0.66
N LEU A 35 5.66 -16.95 0.44
CA LEU A 35 5.89 -18.11 1.26
C LEU A 35 5.34 -17.83 2.66
N ARG A 36 4.41 -18.66 3.10
CA ARG A 36 3.82 -18.61 4.44
C ARG A 36 4.35 -19.75 5.28
N VAL A 37 4.77 -19.43 6.49
CA VAL A 37 5.08 -20.38 7.55
C VAL A 37 3.92 -20.40 8.55
N ALA A 38 3.40 -21.58 8.90
CA ALA A 38 2.34 -21.73 9.90
C ALA A 38 2.93 -21.65 11.31
N ALA A 39 3.53 -20.52 11.63
CA ALA A 39 4.05 -20.14 12.93
C ALA A 39 4.09 -18.61 13.04
N GLY A 40 3.68 -18.08 14.17
CA GLY A 40 3.67 -16.65 14.44
C GLY A 40 4.03 -16.32 15.89
N SER A 41 3.70 -15.12 16.32
CA SER A 41 4.05 -14.62 17.65
C SER A 41 3.45 -15.44 18.79
N HIS A 42 2.28 -16.08 18.58
CA HIS A 42 1.63 -16.94 19.58
C HIS A 42 2.26 -18.31 19.72
N ASP A 43 3.10 -18.72 18.78
CA ASP A 43 3.80 -20.01 18.81
C ASP A 43 5.20 -19.87 19.43
N ALA A 44 5.69 -18.64 19.61
CA ALA A 44 6.94 -18.35 20.30
C ALA A 44 6.84 -18.62 21.81
N PRO A 45 7.95 -19.04 22.47
CA PRO A 45 7.96 -19.24 23.89
C PRO A 45 7.60 -17.98 24.67
N ARG A 46 6.69 -18.06 25.62
CA ARG A 46 6.22 -16.93 26.44
C ARG A 46 7.34 -16.19 27.19
N ALA A 47 8.45 -16.88 27.48
CA ALA A 47 9.61 -16.28 28.13
C ALA A 47 10.34 -15.26 27.23
N TRP A 48 10.16 -15.34 25.93
CA TRP A 48 10.89 -14.55 24.93
C TRP A 48 9.93 -13.82 23.97
N PRO A 49 9.17 -12.83 24.47
CA PRO A 49 8.25 -12.08 23.61
C PRO A 49 8.99 -11.34 22.49
N GLY A 50 8.50 -11.50 21.25
CA GLY A 50 9.13 -10.92 20.07
C GLY A 50 10.12 -11.85 19.36
N LEU A 51 10.35 -13.08 19.84
CA LEU A 51 11.28 -14.02 19.22
C LEU A 51 10.92 -14.33 17.76
N ALA A 52 9.64 -14.53 17.45
CA ALA A 52 9.21 -14.80 16.07
C ALA A 52 9.47 -13.61 15.13
N HIS A 53 9.19 -12.39 15.59
CA HIS A 53 9.45 -11.15 14.84
C HIS A 53 10.97 -10.91 14.70
N PHE A 54 11.74 -11.18 15.75
CA PHE A 54 13.19 -11.12 15.69
C PHE A 54 13.77 -12.08 14.64
N LEU A 55 13.28 -13.31 14.59
CA LEU A 55 13.71 -14.28 13.58
C LEU A 55 13.37 -13.81 12.15
N GLU A 56 12.21 -13.18 11.93
CA GLU A 56 11.87 -12.57 10.65
C GLU A 56 12.96 -11.60 10.19
N HIS A 57 13.41 -10.69 11.07
CA HIS A 57 14.46 -9.73 10.75
C HIS A 57 15.80 -10.40 10.43
N LEU A 58 16.16 -11.44 11.18
CA LEU A 58 17.42 -12.13 10.97
C LEU A 58 17.53 -12.79 9.59
N PHE A 59 16.43 -13.23 8.99
CA PHE A 59 16.44 -13.78 7.64
C PHE A 59 16.97 -12.80 6.60
N PHE A 60 16.65 -11.51 6.70
CA PHE A 60 17.06 -10.51 5.74
C PHE A 60 18.55 -10.09 5.84
N LEU A 61 19.28 -10.57 6.81
CA LEU A 61 20.72 -10.27 6.96
C LEU A 61 21.61 -11.01 5.95
N GLY A 62 21.02 -11.94 5.19
CA GLY A 62 21.71 -12.74 4.18
C GLY A 62 22.13 -14.12 4.67
N THR A 63 22.73 -14.89 3.76
CA THR A 63 23.23 -16.24 3.99
C THR A 63 24.72 -16.31 3.65
N GLU A 64 25.37 -17.46 3.86
CA GLU A 64 26.74 -17.68 3.36
C GLU A 64 26.81 -17.57 1.83
N ARG A 65 25.77 -18.07 1.15
CA ARG A 65 25.69 -18.03 -0.31
C ARG A 65 25.32 -16.66 -0.85
N PHE A 66 24.44 -15.96 -0.20
CA PHE A 66 23.97 -14.63 -0.57
C PHE A 66 24.19 -13.65 0.60
N PRO A 67 25.41 -13.08 0.70
CA PRO A 67 25.75 -12.16 1.80
C PRO A 67 24.95 -10.85 1.69
N ALA A 68 25.11 -9.94 2.66
CA ALA A 68 24.34 -8.71 2.79
C ALA A 68 24.29 -7.84 1.53
N GLY A 69 25.36 -7.83 0.71
CA GLY A 69 25.41 -7.09 -0.56
C GLY A 69 24.67 -7.76 -1.73
N ASP A 70 24.27 -9.03 -1.59
CA ASP A 70 23.58 -9.84 -2.60
C ASP A 70 22.41 -10.63 -2.02
N ASN A 71 21.88 -10.23 -0.88
CA ASN A 71 20.71 -10.84 -0.25
C ASN A 71 19.43 -10.56 -1.04
N LEU A 72 18.32 -11.19 -0.66
CA LEU A 72 17.04 -11.04 -1.33
C LEU A 72 16.61 -9.56 -1.44
N MET A 73 16.75 -8.78 -0.37
CA MET A 73 16.32 -7.38 -0.34
C MET A 73 17.13 -6.53 -1.34
N THR A 74 18.45 -6.63 -1.30
CA THR A 74 19.35 -5.91 -2.22
C THR A 74 19.09 -6.32 -3.67
N PHE A 75 18.95 -7.63 -3.92
CA PHE A 75 18.67 -8.16 -5.27
C PHE A 75 17.33 -7.65 -5.82
N VAL A 76 16.27 -7.68 -5.01
CA VAL A 76 14.93 -7.23 -5.43
C VAL A 76 14.92 -5.72 -5.69
N GLN A 77 15.57 -4.93 -4.84
CA GLN A 77 15.69 -3.48 -5.06
C GLN A 77 16.46 -3.15 -6.35
N HIS A 78 17.57 -3.85 -6.60
CA HIS A 78 18.35 -3.68 -7.82
C HIS A 78 17.53 -3.92 -9.09
N HIS A 79 16.61 -4.88 -9.07
CA HIS A 79 15.75 -5.21 -10.21
C HIS A 79 14.40 -4.49 -10.21
N GLY A 80 14.24 -3.42 -9.43
CA GLY A 80 13.01 -2.63 -9.37
C GLY A 80 11.80 -3.43 -8.89
N GLY A 81 12.02 -4.38 -7.98
CA GLY A 81 11.00 -5.20 -7.37
C GLY A 81 10.50 -4.66 -6.03
N GLN A 82 9.62 -5.44 -5.42
CA GLN A 82 9.12 -5.22 -4.06
C GLN A 82 9.40 -6.47 -3.23
N VAL A 83 9.81 -6.29 -1.98
CA VAL A 83 10.02 -7.38 -1.01
C VAL A 83 9.57 -6.92 0.37
N ASN A 84 8.93 -7.82 1.10
CA ASN A 84 8.55 -7.57 2.49
C ASN A 84 8.30 -8.89 3.22
N ALA A 85 8.10 -8.80 4.54
CA ALA A 85 7.66 -9.89 5.39
C ALA A 85 6.67 -9.38 6.44
N SER A 86 6.00 -10.28 7.14
CA SER A 86 5.04 -9.94 8.18
C SER A 86 4.84 -11.10 9.14
N THR A 87 5.22 -10.90 10.39
CA THR A 87 4.90 -11.81 11.49
C THR A 87 3.58 -11.42 12.14
N ARG A 88 2.61 -12.34 12.07
CA ARG A 88 1.31 -12.22 12.71
C ARG A 88 1.20 -13.18 13.90
N GLU A 89 0.01 -13.32 14.46
CA GLU A 89 -0.25 -14.17 15.61
C GLU A 89 0.07 -15.64 15.34
N ARG A 90 -0.30 -16.14 14.15
CA ARG A 90 -0.25 -17.56 13.80
C ARG A 90 0.55 -17.89 12.55
N THR A 91 1.03 -16.87 11.84
CA THR A 91 1.75 -17.04 10.57
C THR A 91 2.85 -16.01 10.45
N THR A 92 3.89 -16.37 9.68
CA THR A 92 4.90 -15.46 9.18
C THR A 92 4.92 -15.57 7.66
N ASP A 93 4.72 -14.46 6.97
CA ASP A 93 4.66 -14.38 5.52
C ASP A 93 5.92 -13.68 4.99
N PHE A 94 6.53 -14.22 3.93
CA PHE A 94 7.64 -13.61 3.19
C PHE A 94 7.24 -13.52 1.72
N PHE A 95 7.41 -12.37 1.10
CA PHE A 95 6.95 -12.21 -0.27
C PHE A 95 7.76 -11.19 -1.04
N PHE A 96 7.86 -11.40 -2.36
CA PHE A 96 8.47 -10.47 -3.28
C PHE A 96 7.81 -10.50 -4.65
N GLU A 97 8.05 -9.44 -5.44
CA GLU A 97 7.66 -9.32 -6.83
C GLU A 97 8.85 -8.80 -7.66
N LEU A 98 9.07 -9.41 -8.82
CA LEU A 98 10.15 -9.08 -9.74
C LEU A 98 9.70 -9.11 -11.20
N PRO A 99 10.43 -8.45 -12.12
CA PRO A 99 10.34 -8.75 -13.54
C PRO A 99 10.62 -10.25 -13.82
N GLN A 100 9.97 -10.79 -14.85
CA GLN A 100 10.06 -12.22 -15.20
C GLN A 100 11.51 -12.72 -15.32
N ALA A 101 12.39 -11.93 -15.95
CA ALA A 101 13.78 -12.32 -16.18
C ALA A 101 14.62 -12.51 -14.89
N ALA A 102 14.26 -11.82 -13.80
CA ALA A 102 14.96 -11.90 -12.51
C ALA A 102 14.28 -12.83 -11.50
N PHE A 103 13.08 -13.34 -11.83
CA PHE A 103 12.24 -14.03 -10.86
C PHE A 103 12.85 -15.32 -10.30
N ALA A 104 13.45 -16.14 -11.15
CA ALA A 104 14.07 -17.41 -10.72
C ALA A 104 15.20 -17.19 -9.69
N GLN A 105 16.04 -16.16 -9.91
CA GLN A 105 17.13 -15.81 -8.99
C GLN A 105 16.61 -15.20 -7.68
N GLY A 106 15.51 -14.45 -7.74
CA GLY A 106 14.82 -13.96 -6.52
C GLY A 106 14.24 -15.12 -5.71
N LEU A 107 13.60 -16.09 -6.36
CA LEU A 107 13.05 -17.27 -5.69
C LEU A 107 14.14 -18.13 -5.03
N GLU A 108 15.28 -18.29 -5.70
CA GLU A 108 16.45 -18.97 -5.14
C GLU A 108 16.90 -18.31 -3.83
N ARG A 109 17.02 -16.97 -3.82
CA ARG A 109 17.39 -16.20 -2.62
C ARG A 109 16.37 -16.32 -1.50
N LEU A 110 15.07 -16.26 -1.81
CA LEU A 110 14.02 -16.45 -0.82
C LEU A 110 14.11 -17.83 -0.15
N CYS A 111 14.26 -18.88 -0.96
CA CYS A 111 14.33 -20.24 -0.45
C CYS A 111 15.62 -20.49 0.37
N ASP A 112 16.77 -20.01 -0.12
CA ASP A 112 18.04 -20.14 0.61
C ASP A 112 18.04 -19.34 1.92
N MET A 113 17.49 -18.13 1.93
CA MET A 113 17.34 -17.26 3.09
C MET A 113 16.58 -17.96 4.22
N LEU A 114 15.48 -18.63 3.91
CA LEU A 114 14.64 -19.30 4.90
C LEU A 114 15.18 -20.68 5.30
N ALA A 115 15.91 -21.36 4.41
CA ALA A 115 16.46 -22.68 4.67
C ALA A 115 17.82 -22.65 5.41
N LYS A 116 18.60 -21.56 5.23
CA LYS A 116 19.99 -21.47 5.74
C LYS A 116 20.27 -20.06 6.30
N PRO A 117 19.50 -19.58 7.26
CA PRO A 117 19.71 -18.25 7.82
C PRO A 117 21.06 -18.16 8.53
N ARG A 118 21.69 -17.01 8.40
CA ARG A 118 22.86 -16.66 9.17
C ARG A 118 22.41 -16.09 10.53
N MET A 119 22.84 -16.73 11.60
CA MET A 119 22.41 -16.37 12.97
C MET A 119 23.60 -15.94 13.84
N ASP A 120 24.54 -15.15 13.30
CA ASP A 120 25.70 -14.65 14.04
C ASP A 120 25.29 -13.73 15.19
N ILE A 121 25.88 -13.93 16.38
CA ILE A 121 25.57 -13.15 17.58
C ILE A 121 25.78 -11.64 17.37
N ALA A 122 26.82 -11.26 16.62
CA ALA A 122 27.10 -9.84 16.32
C ALA A 122 25.97 -9.20 15.49
N ASP A 123 25.46 -9.94 14.51
CA ASP A 123 24.34 -9.50 13.67
C ASP A 123 23.05 -9.43 14.49
N GLN A 124 22.80 -10.45 15.31
CA GLN A 124 21.65 -10.46 16.23
C GLN A 124 21.64 -9.26 17.18
N LEU A 125 22.80 -8.88 17.71
CA LEU A 125 22.90 -7.71 18.60
C LEU A 125 22.56 -6.40 17.89
N ARG A 126 22.99 -6.24 16.64
CA ARG A 126 22.64 -5.06 15.82
C ARG A 126 21.14 -5.04 15.52
N GLU A 127 20.59 -6.16 15.08
CA GLU A 127 19.19 -6.25 14.68
C GLU A 127 18.23 -6.08 15.87
N ARG A 128 18.61 -6.56 17.04
CA ARG A 128 17.89 -6.29 18.30
C ARG A 128 17.71 -4.78 18.56
N GLU A 129 18.71 -3.96 18.26
CA GLU A 129 18.60 -2.49 18.41
C GLU A 129 17.67 -1.88 17.37
N VAL A 130 17.58 -2.45 16.16
CA VAL A 130 16.59 -2.05 15.15
C VAL A 130 15.18 -2.31 15.67
N LEU A 131 14.90 -3.52 16.18
CA LEU A 131 13.60 -3.85 16.78
C LEU A 131 13.29 -2.96 17.99
N HIS A 132 14.30 -2.61 18.77
CA HIS A 132 14.09 -1.68 19.89
C HIS A 132 13.69 -0.28 19.41
N ALA A 133 14.26 0.22 18.32
CA ALA A 133 13.86 1.49 17.72
C ALA A 133 12.42 1.43 17.18
N GLU A 134 12.03 0.33 16.57
CA GLU A 134 10.64 0.09 16.13
C GLU A 134 9.66 0.05 17.30
N PHE A 135 10.03 -0.60 18.38
CA PHE A 135 9.25 -0.60 19.62
C PHE A 135 9.05 0.81 20.20
N ILE A 136 10.09 1.66 20.19
CA ILE A 136 9.98 3.06 20.61
C ILE A 136 9.04 3.84 19.69
N ALA A 137 9.13 3.63 18.37
CA ALA A 137 8.22 4.25 17.41
C ALA A 137 6.75 3.80 17.64
N TRP A 138 6.54 2.50 17.88
CA TRP A 138 5.23 1.94 18.22
C TRP A 138 4.65 2.54 19.51
N LEU A 139 5.45 2.76 20.56
CA LEU A 139 5.03 3.45 21.77
C LEU A 139 4.64 4.91 21.54
N GLY A 140 5.22 5.56 20.53
CA GLY A 140 4.89 6.93 20.12
C GLY A 140 3.56 7.01 19.34
N ASP A 141 3.13 5.92 18.68
CA ASP A 141 1.93 5.88 17.85
C ASP A 141 0.65 5.77 18.70
N SER A 142 -0.28 6.71 18.54
CA SER A 142 -1.53 6.75 19.31
C SER A 142 -2.44 5.57 18.99
N ALA A 143 -2.57 5.21 17.70
CA ALA A 143 -3.43 4.10 17.27
C ALA A 143 -2.97 2.76 17.85
N SER A 144 -1.65 2.52 17.86
CA SER A 144 -1.06 1.32 18.46
C SER A 144 -1.30 1.24 19.96
N ARG A 145 -1.21 2.38 20.66
CA ARG A 145 -1.51 2.45 22.11
C ARG A 145 -2.99 2.21 22.41
N ASP A 146 -3.88 2.74 21.56
CA ASP A 146 -5.32 2.57 21.72
C ASP A 146 -5.70 1.11 21.47
N GLN A 147 -5.14 0.47 20.45
CA GLN A 147 -5.29 -0.96 20.21
C GLN A 147 -4.78 -1.81 21.40
N ALA A 148 -3.59 -1.49 21.92
CA ALA A 148 -3.06 -2.22 23.08
C ALA A 148 -3.97 -2.05 24.32
N ARG A 149 -4.53 -0.85 24.54
CA ARG A 149 -5.48 -0.57 25.62
C ARG A 149 -6.77 -1.36 25.42
N MET A 150 -7.33 -1.38 24.21
CA MET A 150 -8.52 -2.14 23.85
C MET A 150 -8.34 -3.65 24.11
N LEU A 151 -7.17 -4.21 23.79
CA LEU A 151 -6.86 -5.61 24.06
C LEU A 151 -6.73 -5.94 25.57
N THR A 152 -6.71 -4.95 26.46
CA THR A 152 -6.80 -5.22 27.92
C THR A 152 -8.15 -5.81 28.34
N ALA A 153 -9.18 -5.64 27.53
CA ALA A 153 -10.53 -6.18 27.77
C ALA A 153 -10.62 -7.71 27.61
N ILE A 154 -9.67 -8.34 26.90
CA ILE A 154 -9.69 -9.81 26.71
C ILE A 154 -8.99 -10.53 27.86
N ASN A 155 -9.19 -11.86 27.89
CA ASN A 155 -8.60 -12.76 28.90
C ASN A 155 -7.08 -12.51 29.06
N PRO A 156 -6.59 -12.24 30.28
CA PRO A 156 -5.16 -12.02 30.54
C PRO A 156 -4.25 -13.18 30.15
N GLN A 157 -4.79 -14.38 30.05
CA GLN A 157 -4.03 -15.57 29.64
C GLN A 157 -4.01 -15.77 28.11
N HIS A 158 -4.85 -15.03 27.37
CA HIS A 158 -4.87 -15.12 25.91
C HIS A 158 -3.62 -14.46 25.32
N PRO A 159 -2.87 -15.14 24.43
CA PRO A 159 -1.61 -14.59 23.91
C PRO A 159 -1.82 -13.27 23.16
N LEU A 160 -2.96 -13.04 22.53
CA LEU A 160 -3.27 -11.77 21.82
C LEU A 160 -3.10 -10.51 22.70
N ARG A 161 -3.26 -10.64 24.01
CA ARG A 161 -3.02 -9.55 24.96
C ARG A 161 -1.53 -9.30 25.23
N GLY A 162 -0.66 -10.25 24.86
CA GLY A 162 0.77 -10.21 25.13
C GLY A 162 1.52 -9.16 24.30
N PHE A 163 2.73 -8.87 24.74
CA PHE A 163 3.69 -8.10 23.96
C PHE A 163 4.36 -9.01 22.92
N HIS A 164 4.42 -8.58 21.65
CA HIS A 164 4.89 -9.42 20.55
C HIS A 164 5.94 -8.75 19.66
N ALA A 165 6.11 -7.42 19.73
CA ALA A 165 7.03 -6.69 18.88
C ALA A 165 8.51 -7.06 19.14
N GLY A 166 8.86 -7.34 20.39
CA GLY A 166 10.26 -7.53 20.79
C GLY A 166 10.94 -6.20 21.11
N ASN A 167 11.93 -6.25 21.99
CA ASN A 167 12.80 -5.13 22.31
C ASN A 167 14.08 -5.62 22.96
N ARG A 168 15.04 -4.72 23.26
CA ARG A 168 16.32 -5.12 23.89
C ARG A 168 16.19 -5.84 25.23
N TYR A 169 15.08 -5.65 25.93
CA TYR A 169 14.83 -6.27 27.25
C TYR A 169 14.20 -7.66 27.15
N SER A 170 13.37 -7.88 26.12
CA SER A 170 12.71 -9.16 25.87
C SER A 170 13.56 -10.13 25.04
N LEU A 171 14.63 -9.64 24.39
CA LEU A 171 15.50 -10.39 23.48
C LEU A 171 16.95 -10.41 24.03
N PRO A 172 17.25 -11.20 25.09
CA PRO A 172 18.57 -11.24 25.70
C PRO A 172 19.54 -12.09 24.86
N VAL A 173 19.96 -11.60 23.71
CA VAL A 173 20.77 -12.30 22.71
C VAL A 173 21.97 -13.08 23.28
N PRO A 174 22.77 -12.56 24.26
CA PRO A 174 23.88 -13.33 24.82
C PRO A 174 23.47 -14.50 25.69
N ASN A 175 22.17 -14.63 26.03
CA ASN A 175 21.70 -15.70 26.91
C ASN A 175 21.63 -17.06 26.17
N PRO A 176 22.35 -18.10 26.60
CA PRO A 176 22.30 -19.40 25.93
C PRO A 176 20.92 -20.04 25.85
N ALA A 177 20.05 -19.82 26.85
CA ALA A 177 18.68 -20.34 26.83
C ALA A 177 17.82 -19.62 25.78
N PHE A 178 18.07 -18.33 25.53
CA PHE A 178 17.43 -17.58 24.41
C PHE A 178 17.92 -18.14 23.08
N GLN A 179 19.23 -18.34 22.90
CA GLN A 179 19.79 -18.90 21.66
C GLN A 179 19.23 -20.28 21.35
N GLN A 180 19.11 -21.13 22.36
CA GLN A 180 18.49 -22.46 22.21
C GLN A 180 17.01 -22.31 21.78
N ALA A 181 16.26 -21.44 22.43
CA ALA A 181 14.84 -21.21 22.09
C ALA A 181 14.65 -20.66 20.67
N LEU A 182 15.53 -19.78 20.23
CA LEU A 182 15.54 -19.25 18.86
C LEU A 182 15.82 -20.36 17.84
N HIS A 183 16.80 -21.20 18.13
CA HIS A 183 17.16 -22.35 17.28
C HIS A 183 16.04 -23.40 17.23
N ASP A 184 15.46 -23.75 18.37
CA ASP A 184 14.35 -24.71 18.46
C ASP A 184 13.10 -24.22 17.73
N PHE A 185 12.80 -22.92 17.84
CA PHE A 185 11.69 -22.31 17.11
C PHE A 185 11.92 -22.37 15.60
N TYR A 186 13.12 -21.99 15.13
CA TYR A 186 13.49 -22.10 13.73
C TYR A 186 13.40 -23.56 13.24
N GLN A 187 14.05 -24.51 13.89
CA GLN A 187 14.03 -25.92 13.47
C GLN A 187 12.64 -26.53 13.51
N GLY A 188 11.83 -26.15 14.49
CA GLY A 188 10.48 -26.70 14.66
C GLY A 188 9.51 -26.24 13.58
N PHE A 189 9.58 -24.96 13.18
CA PHE A 189 8.57 -24.39 12.32
C PHE A 189 9.04 -24.10 10.88
N TYR A 190 10.34 -23.85 10.65
CA TYR A 190 10.84 -23.52 9.31
C TYR A 190 11.26 -24.76 8.52
N GLN A 191 10.31 -25.68 8.35
CA GLN A 191 10.46 -26.93 7.60
C GLN A 191 9.27 -27.10 6.63
N ALA A 192 9.47 -27.89 5.58
CA ALA A 192 8.57 -27.99 4.43
C ALA A 192 7.09 -28.24 4.79
N GLY A 193 6.81 -29.12 5.77
CA GLY A 193 5.44 -29.43 6.19
C GLY A 193 4.69 -28.28 6.87
N GLN A 194 5.38 -27.23 7.33
CA GLN A 194 4.79 -26.01 7.92
C GLN A 194 4.58 -24.89 6.92
N MET A 195 5.04 -25.08 5.67
CA MET A 195 5.12 -24.01 4.68
C MET A 195 4.16 -24.21 3.52
N ILE A 196 3.70 -23.08 2.97
CA ILE A 196 3.00 -22.98 1.69
C ILE A 196 3.76 -21.98 0.83
N LEU A 197 4.19 -22.41 -0.36
CA LEU A 197 4.82 -21.56 -1.37
C LEU A 197 3.84 -21.27 -2.48
N CYS A 198 3.55 -20.00 -2.74
CA CYS A 198 2.69 -19.57 -3.83
C CYS A 198 3.51 -18.79 -4.87
N LEU A 199 3.42 -19.21 -6.13
CA LEU A 199 4.03 -18.53 -7.26
C LEU A 199 2.93 -18.03 -8.19
N SER A 200 3.02 -16.77 -8.63
CA SER A 200 2.09 -16.21 -9.62
C SER A 200 2.82 -15.40 -10.67
N GLY A 201 2.32 -15.42 -11.89
CA GLY A 201 2.89 -14.66 -13.00
C GLY A 201 2.47 -15.15 -14.38
N PRO A 202 3.05 -14.56 -15.44
CA PRO A 202 2.75 -14.92 -16.82
C PRO A 202 3.52 -16.18 -17.31
N LEU A 203 4.44 -16.72 -16.49
CA LEU A 203 5.20 -17.91 -16.82
C LEU A 203 4.28 -19.12 -17.03
N PRO A 204 4.54 -19.99 -18.02
CA PRO A 204 3.77 -21.21 -18.20
C PRO A 204 3.74 -22.08 -16.93
N MET A 205 2.63 -22.78 -16.70
CA MET A 205 2.43 -23.62 -15.51
C MET A 205 3.57 -24.62 -15.28
N ALA A 206 4.09 -25.23 -16.35
CA ALA A 206 5.22 -26.18 -16.27
C ALA A 206 6.51 -25.50 -15.77
N GLU A 207 6.75 -24.26 -16.14
CA GLU A 207 7.92 -23.49 -15.69
C GLU A 207 7.78 -23.08 -14.24
N LEU A 208 6.61 -22.59 -13.82
CA LEU A 208 6.30 -22.30 -12.42
C LEU A 208 6.50 -23.55 -11.54
N GLN A 209 6.04 -24.71 -12.02
CA GLN A 209 6.22 -25.98 -11.31
C GLN A 209 7.69 -26.39 -11.22
N ALA A 210 8.46 -26.23 -12.28
CA ALA A 210 9.89 -26.52 -12.28
C ALA A 210 10.63 -25.62 -11.28
N LEU A 211 10.35 -24.31 -11.28
CA LEU A 211 10.92 -23.36 -10.33
C LEU A 211 10.59 -23.72 -8.87
N ALA A 212 9.31 -23.99 -8.58
CA ALA A 212 8.89 -24.40 -7.24
C ALA A 212 9.57 -25.69 -6.79
N THR A 213 9.69 -26.68 -7.67
CA THR A 213 10.32 -27.97 -7.37
C THR A 213 11.82 -27.81 -7.11
N ASN A 214 12.52 -27.07 -7.99
CA ASN A 214 13.96 -26.91 -7.89
C ASN A 214 14.37 -26.13 -6.65
N HIS A 215 13.71 -25.00 -6.36
CA HIS A 215 14.07 -24.14 -5.23
C HIS A 215 13.41 -24.59 -3.93
N GLY A 216 12.19 -25.11 -3.96
CA GLY A 216 11.48 -25.61 -2.77
C GLY A 216 12.08 -26.89 -2.18
N ALA A 217 12.87 -27.63 -2.94
CA ALA A 217 13.56 -28.85 -2.48
C ALA A 217 14.61 -28.58 -1.38
N VAL A 218 15.04 -27.33 -1.18
CA VAL A 218 16.06 -26.96 -0.18
C VAL A 218 15.54 -27.08 1.26
N PHE A 219 14.23 -26.99 1.47
CA PHE A 219 13.63 -27.09 2.80
C PHE A 219 13.70 -28.51 3.34
N SER A 220 14.07 -28.62 4.63
CA SER A 220 14.09 -29.92 5.32
C SER A 220 12.68 -30.51 5.39
N SER A 221 12.59 -31.83 5.21
CA SER A 221 11.34 -32.55 5.40
C SER A 221 10.95 -32.54 6.88
N GLY A 222 9.64 -32.39 7.15
CA GLY A 222 9.11 -32.45 8.51
C GLY A 222 7.59 -32.54 8.48
N MET A 223 7.00 -32.99 9.59
CA MET A 223 5.56 -33.05 9.73
C MET A 223 5.01 -31.71 10.23
N LYS A 224 3.84 -31.34 9.75
CA LYS A 224 3.13 -30.14 10.23
C LYS A 224 2.84 -30.25 11.72
N LEU A 225 3.41 -29.35 12.50
CA LEU A 225 3.09 -29.22 13.93
C LEU A 225 1.70 -28.60 14.07
N LYS A 226 0.89 -29.19 14.94
CA LYS A 226 -0.43 -28.63 15.26
C LYS A 226 -0.23 -27.43 16.19
N GLN A 227 -0.66 -26.26 15.73
CA GLN A 227 -0.68 -25.06 16.58
C GLN A 227 -1.65 -25.28 17.76
N ARG A 228 -1.23 -24.85 18.95
CA ARG A 228 -2.04 -25.03 20.16
C ARG A 228 -3.27 -24.12 20.10
N PRO A 229 -4.47 -24.65 20.49
CA PRO A 229 -5.65 -23.80 20.65
C PRO A 229 -5.37 -22.76 21.74
N PRO A 230 -5.78 -21.51 21.53
CA PRO A 230 -5.63 -20.48 22.56
C PRO A 230 -6.66 -20.67 23.68
N PRO A 231 -6.45 -20.07 24.88
CA PRO A 231 -7.50 -19.93 25.88
C PRO A 231 -8.68 -19.14 25.35
N ALA A 232 -9.84 -19.20 26.03
CA ALA A 232 -11.00 -18.39 25.66
C ALA A 232 -10.65 -16.89 25.62
N LEU A 233 -11.24 -16.15 24.64
CA LEU A 233 -11.00 -14.74 24.43
C LEU A 233 -11.47 -13.88 25.62
N MET A 234 -12.70 -14.13 26.11
CA MET A 234 -13.30 -13.37 27.21
C MET A 234 -13.98 -14.30 28.23
N ALA A 235 -14.03 -13.83 29.50
CA ALA A 235 -14.83 -14.49 30.53
C ALA A 235 -16.34 -14.18 30.38
N SER A 236 -16.70 -13.15 29.66
CA SER A 236 -18.07 -12.76 29.29
C SER A 236 -18.14 -12.36 27.83
N PRO A 237 -19.22 -12.70 27.10
CA PRO A 237 -19.26 -12.53 25.64
C PRO A 237 -19.30 -11.09 25.13
N ARG A 238 -19.41 -10.09 25.99
CA ARG A 238 -19.48 -8.66 25.60
C ARG A 238 -18.72 -7.75 26.53
N GLN A 239 -17.91 -6.91 25.97
CA GLN A 239 -17.47 -5.66 26.59
C GLN A 239 -17.53 -4.55 25.53
N ALA A 240 -18.24 -3.44 25.86
CA ALA A 240 -18.11 -2.21 25.12
C ALA A 240 -16.65 -1.75 25.23
N GLY A 241 -15.97 -1.64 24.09
CA GLY A 241 -14.63 -1.08 24.02
C GLY A 241 -14.62 0.39 24.45
N GLU A 242 -13.45 0.92 24.71
CA GLU A 242 -13.28 2.35 24.99
C GLU A 242 -13.63 3.18 23.74
N GLN A 243 -14.38 4.21 24.01
CA GLN A 243 -14.71 5.41 23.26
C GLN A 243 -15.16 5.30 21.79
N ASN A 244 -14.52 4.56 20.87
CA ASN A 244 -14.90 4.52 19.45
C ASN A 244 -14.84 3.10 18.86
N HIS A 245 -14.85 2.07 19.68
CA HIS A 245 -14.77 0.69 19.28
C HIS A 245 -15.86 -0.16 19.95
N LEU A 246 -16.43 -1.08 19.20
CA LEU A 246 -17.31 -2.14 19.70
C LEU A 246 -16.63 -3.48 19.44
N LEU A 247 -16.21 -4.16 20.51
CA LEU A 247 -15.55 -5.45 20.45
C LEU A 247 -16.55 -6.59 20.64
N PHE A 248 -16.51 -7.57 19.75
CA PHE A 248 -17.28 -8.80 19.85
C PHE A 248 -16.32 -10.00 19.88
N ALA A 249 -16.27 -10.66 21.02
CA ALA A 249 -15.60 -11.95 21.16
C ALA A 249 -16.59 -13.07 20.88
N VAL A 250 -16.29 -13.90 19.91
CA VAL A 250 -17.12 -15.03 19.50
C VAL A 250 -16.27 -16.30 19.56
N GLU A 251 -16.79 -17.33 20.22
CA GLU A 251 -16.16 -18.64 20.39
C GLU A 251 -16.96 -19.70 19.60
N ASP A 252 -16.33 -20.87 19.40
CA ASP A 252 -16.96 -22.04 18.79
C ASP A 252 -17.64 -21.77 17.44
N LEU A 253 -16.99 -20.99 16.58
CA LEU A 253 -17.42 -20.84 15.21
C LEU A 253 -17.09 -22.10 14.40
N PRO A 254 -18.00 -22.55 13.52
CA PRO A 254 -17.74 -23.68 12.64
C PRO A 254 -16.60 -23.44 11.66
N ASP A 255 -16.16 -24.51 11.00
CA ASP A 255 -15.23 -24.44 9.87
C ASP A 255 -15.74 -23.44 8.82
N LYS A 256 -14.80 -22.78 8.12
CA LYS A 256 -15.11 -21.71 7.16
C LYS A 256 -15.71 -20.44 7.77
N ALA A 257 -15.45 -20.19 9.04
CA ALA A 257 -15.78 -18.91 9.67
C ALA A 257 -15.06 -17.72 9.02
N ASP A 258 -13.90 -17.94 8.39
CA ASP A 258 -13.18 -16.95 7.60
C ASP A 258 -14.02 -16.41 6.42
N GLU A 259 -14.69 -17.30 5.67
CA GLU A 259 -15.62 -16.92 4.60
C GLU A 259 -16.82 -16.12 5.15
N ALA A 260 -17.36 -16.54 6.27
CA ALA A 260 -18.48 -15.88 6.93
C ALA A 260 -18.12 -14.46 7.40
N VAL A 261 -16.96 -14.30 8.05
CA VAL A 261 -16.48 -13.01 8.55
C VAL A 261 -16.15 -12.05 7.41
N ALA A 262 -15.51 -12.53 6.34
CA ALA A 262 -15.22 -11.72 5.16
C ALA A 262 -16.51 -11.19 4.51
N PHE A 263 -17.50 -12.07 4.30
CA PHE A 263 -18.81 -11.69 3.77
C PHE A 263 -19.54 -10.70 4.68
N PHE A 264 -19.58 -10.97 5.97
CA PHE A 264 -20.23 -10.11 6.95
C PHE A 264 -19.61 -8.71 7.00
N CYS A 265 -18.28 -8.62 7.13
CA CYS A 265 -17.56 -7.33 7.15
C CYS A 265 -17.73 -6.55 5.84
N HIS A 266 -17.78 -7.24 4.69
CA HIS A 266 -18.02 -6.59 3.41
C HIS A 266 -19.35 -5.80 3.42
N TRP A 267 -20.45 -6.43 3.84
CA TRP A 267 -21.75 -5.78 3.85
C TRP A 267 -21.96 -4.81 5.01
N LEU A 268 -21.33 -5.05 6.16
CA LEU A 268 -21.39 -4.13 7.30
C LEU A 268 -20.68 -2.81 7.00
N ASN A 269 -19.57 -2.86 6.27
CA ASN A 269 -18.79 -1.70 5.86
C ASN A 269 -19.39 -0.96 4.65
N ALA A 270 -20.44 -1.49 4.04
CA ALA A 270 -21.03 -0.91 2.84
C ALA A 270 -21.65 0.46 3.13
N ALA A 271 -21.17 1.50 2.45
CA ALA A 271 -21.57 2.89 2.67
C ALA A 271 -22.78 3.33 1.81
N GLN A 272 -23.33 2.42 0.98
CA GLN A 272 -24.44 2.73 0.08
C GLN A 272 -25.72 3.06 0.84
N PRO A 273 -26.61 3.88 0.26
CA PRO A 273 -27.89 4.26 0.86
C PRO A 273 -28.74 3.04 1.29
N GLY A 274 -29.30 3.11 2.48
CA GLY A 274 -30.13 2.03 3.08
C GLY A 274 -29.36 1.08 4.00
N GLY A 275 -28.01 1.11 3.97
CA GLY A 275 -27.13 0.37 4.88
C GLY A 275 -26.88 1.10 6.20
N LEU A 276 -26.17 0.42 7.12
CA LEU A 276 -25.86 0.96 8.45
C LEU A 276 -25.01 2.23 8.38
N VAL A 277 -23.92 2.19 7.60
CA VAL A 277 -22.97 3.33 7.50
C VAL A 277 -23.67 4.60 7.01
N ALA A 278 -24.50 4.46 5.97
CA ALA A 278 -25.26 5.59 5.44
C ALA A 278 -26.28 6.16 6.43
N GLU A 279 -26.96 5.31 7.21
CA GLU A 279 -27.91 5.76 8.23
C GLU A 279 -27.22 6.44 9.41
N LEU A 280 -26.08 5.93 9.87
CA LEU A 280 -25.28 6.56 10.92
C LEU A 280 -24.79 7.95 10.49
N ALA A 281 -24.29 8.07 9.24
CA ALA A 281 -23.87 9.34 8.67
C ALA A 281 -25.03 10.33 8.53
N ARG A 282 -26.21 9.89 8.03
CA ARG A 282 -27.41 10.71 7.90
C ARG A 282 -27.89 11.27 9.23
N ARG A 283 -27.71 10.52 10.33
CA ARG A 283 -28.06 10.97 11.68
C ARG A 283 -26.94 11.82 12.34
N GLY A 284 -25.80 12.00 11.71
CA GLY A 284 -24.65 12.69 12.29
C GLY A 284 -24.02 11.97 13.49
N LEU A 285 -24.20 10.63 13.59
CA LEU A 285 -23.71 9.85 14.73
C LEU A 285 -22.24 9.48 14.57
N CYS A 286 -21.80 9.21 13.34
CA CYS A 286 -20.39 9.03 13.02
C CYS A 286 -20.10 9.38 11.54
N THR A 287 -18.84 9.68 11.25
CA THR A 287 -18.37 10.00 9.90
C THR A 287 -17.88 8.77 9.12
N SER A 288 -17.49 7.72 9.83
CA SER A 288 -17.11 6.44 9.22
C SER A 288 -17.27 5.29 10.21
N LEU A 289 -17.49 4.09 9.67
CA LEU A 289 -17.50 2.83 10.41
C LEU A 289 -16.63 1.83 9.64
N ASN A 290 -15.82 1.08 10.37
CA ASN A 290 -14.98 0.01 9.83
C ASN A 290 -15.04 -1.21 10.72
N ALA A 291 -15.57 -2.31 10.20
CA ALA A 291 -15.61 -3.60 10.87
C ALA A 291 -14.53 -4.53 10.30
N ALA A 292 -13.69 -5.06 11.17
CA ALA A 292 -12.61 -5.98 10.77
C ALA A 292 -12.31 -7.01 11.87
N PRO A 293 -11.89 -8.23 11.50
CA PRO A 293 -11.39 -9.18 12.48
C PRO A 293 -10.01 -8.73 12.99
N LEU A 294 -9.87 -8.51 14.29
CA LEU A 294 -8.58 -8.33 14.96
C LEU A 294 -7.85 -9.65 15.17
N TYR A 295 -8.61 -10.72 15.38
CA TYR A 295 -8.07 -12.06 15.56
C TYR A 295 -9.08 -13.11 15.12
N GLN A 296 -8.59 -14.15 14.43
CA GLN A 296 -9.40 -15.28 14.02
C GLN A 296 -8.54 -16.55 13.97
N PHE A 297 -8.85 -17.53 14.82
CA PHE A 297 -8.16 -18.81 14.83
C PHE A 297 -8.90 -19.86 15.67
N GLY A 298 -8.98 -21.10 15.19
CA GLY A 298 -9.49 -22.24 15.97
C GLY A 298 -10.94 -22.09 16.46
N GLY A 299 -11.80 -21.48 15.66
CA GLY A 299 -13.20 -21.19 16.02
C GLY A 299 -13.41 -19.92 16.84
N GLN A 300 -12.33 -19.21 17.20
CA GLN A 300 -12.39 -17.92 17.87
C GLN A 300 -12.39 -16.77 16.87
N LEU A 301 -13.14 -15.70 17.17
CA LEU A 301 -13.16 -14.44 16.46
C LEU A 301 -13.19 -13.29 17.48
N LEU A 302 -12.25 -12.36 17.38
CA LEU A 302 -12.35 -11.03 17.95
C LEU A 302 -12.62 -10.05 16.83
N LEU A 303 -13.87 -9.60 16.72
CA LEU A 303 -14.31 -8.63 15.75
C LEU A 303 -14.27 -7.23 16.37
N ASP A 304 -13.64 -6.29 15.72
CA ASP A 304 -13.68 -4.87 16.06
C ASP A 304 -14.55 -4.11 15.07
N ILE A 305 -15.40 -3.24 15.60
CA ILE A 305 -16.15 -2.26 14.84
C ILE A 305 -15.72 -0.89 15.34
N GLU A 306 -14.79 -0.27 14.61
CA GLU A 306 -14.33 1.09 14.84
C GLU A 306 -15.29 2.09 14.20
N PHE A 307 -15.62 3.17 14.91
CA PHE A 307 -16.39 4.27 14.35
C PHE A 307 -15.76 5.62 14.69
N LYS A 308 -15.81 6.58 13.74
CA LYS A 308 -15.35 7.95 13.96
C LYS A 308 -16.54 8.85 14.26
N GLY A 309 -16.70 9.20 15.53
CA GLY A 309 -17.81 10.01 16.01
C GLY A 309 -17.60 10.42 17.46
N GLU A 310 -18.54 11.18 18.02
CA GLU A 310 -18.52 11.55 19.43
C GLU A 310 -18.76 10.30 20.31
N PRO A 311 -17.97 10.09 21.36
CA PRO A 311 -18.12 8.94 22.26
C PRO A 311 -19.52 8.83 22.88
N ALA A 312 -20.21 9.96 23.08
CA ALA A 312 -21.58 9.99 23.57
C ALA A 312 -22.58 9.27 22.66
N ASN A 313 -22.26 9.07 21.38
CA ASN A 313 -23.10 8.40 20.39
C ASN A 313 -23.02 6.86 20.43
N ALA A 314 -22.09 6.28 21.20
CA ALA A 314 -21.84 4.84 21.21
C ALA A 314 -23.09 3.98 21.46
N THR A 315 -23.99 4.40 22.37
CA THR A 315 -25.25 3.71 22.66
C THR A 315 -26.20 3.75 21.47
N ALA A 316 -26.35 4.90 20.81
CA ALA A 316 -27.20 5.06 19.63
C ALA A 316 -26.65 4.25 18.44
N ILE A 317 -25.32 4.27 18.25
CA ILE A 317 -24.64 3.46 17.23
C ILE A 317 -24.87 1.97 17.48
N SER A 318 -24.71 1.49 18.72
CA SER A 318 -24.98 0.10 19.09
C SER A 318 -26.42 -0.31 18.83
N SER A 319 -27.40 0.54 19.19
CA SER A 319 -28.81 0.27 18.94
C SER A 319 -29.11 0.11 17.46
N LEU A 320 -28.58 1.01 16.61
CA LEU A 320 -28.74 0.91 15.16
C LEU A 320 -28.00 -0.30 14.56
N LEU A 321 -26.82 -0.63 15.06
CA LEU A 321 -26.09 -1.83 14.67
C LEU A 321 -26.91 -3.09 14.92
N PHE A 322 -27.49 -3.25 16.11
CA PHE A 322 -28.30 -4.42 16.42
C PHE A 322 -29.60 -4.46 15.62
N SER A 323 -30.23 -3.32 15.39
CA SER A 323 -31.39 -3.23 14.49
C SER A 323 -31.03 -3.69 13.07
N TRP A 324 -29.88 -3.22 12.55
CA TRP A 324 -29.38 -3.65 11.23
C TRP A 324 -28.99 -5.13 11.21
N LEU A 325 -28.37 -5.66 12.27
CA LEU A 325 -28.03 -7.09 12.37
C LEU A 325 -29.27 -7.98 12.28
N GLY A 326 -30.37 -7.59 12.96
CA GLY A 326 -31.64 -8.28 12.85
C GLY A 326 -32.19 -8.31 11.43
N PHE A 327 -32.14 -7.18 10.72
CA PHE A 327 -32.51 -7.08 9.32
C PHE A 327 -31.60 -7.93 8.43
N PHE A 328 -30.28 -7.79 8.58
CA PHE A 328 -29.30 -8.50 7.76
C PHE A 328 -29.40 -10.02 7.91
N LYS A 329 -29.64 -10.50 9.13
CA LYS A 329 -29.86 -11.95 9.42
C LYS A 329 -30.94 -12.57 8.57
N ALA A 330 -32.00 -11.82 8.20
CA ALA A 330 -33.10 -12.31 7.38
C ALA A 330 -32.82 -12.15 5.86
N HIS A 331 -31.93 -11.26 5.44
CA HIS A 331 -31.86 -10.83 4.04
C HIS A 331 -30.54 -11.17 3.34
N TRP A 332 -29.45 -11.53 4.07
CA TRP A 332 -28.13 -11.82 3.49
C TRP A 332 -28.13 -12.88 2.37
N PRO A 333 -29.00 -13.91 2.35
CA PRO A 333 -28.94 -14.92 1.28
C PRO A 333 -29.10 -14.33 -0.12
N THR A 334 -29.80 -13.20 -0.26
CA THR A 334 -30.06 -12.55 -1.54
C THR A 334 -28.80 -11.83 -2.08
N ARG A 335 -27.70 -11.76 -1.27
CA ARG A 335 -26.46 -11.06 -1.60
C ARG A 335 -25.28 -11.97 -1.96
N ILE A 336 -25.47 -13.27 -1.90
CA ILE A 336 -24.37 -14.24 -2.15
C ILE A 336 -23.85 -14.10 -3.58
N GLU A 337 -24.73 -14.05 -4.57
CA GLU A 337 -24.33 -13.99 -5.97
C GLU A 337 -23.62 -12.68 -6.32
N GLU A 338 -24.07 -11.56 -5.77
CA GLU A 338 -23.42 -10.28 -5.92
C GLU A 338 -22.01 -10.30 -5.29
N TYR A 339 -21.89 -10.82 -4.08
CA TYR A 339 -20.60 -10.96 -3.40
C TYR A 339 -19.61 -11.81 -4.22
N HIS A 340 -20.07 -12.93 -4.78
CA HIS A 340 -19.22 -13.78 -5.63
C HIS A 340 -18.74 -13.03 -6.90
N ARG A 341 -19.59 -12.19 -7.50
CA ARG A 341 -19.20 -11.35 -8.63
C ARG A 341 -18.17 -10.29 -8.24
N LEU A 342 -18.38 -9.63 -7.12
CA LEU A 342 -17.44 -8.63 -6.57
C LEU A 342 -16.07 -9.25 -6.28
N GLU A 343 -16.03 -10.39 -5.61
CA GLU A 343 -14.78 -11.08 -5.30
C GLU A 343 -14.06 -11.60 -6.56
N ARG A 344 -14.79 -12.11 -7.54
CA ARG A 344 -14.22 -12.48 -8.84
C ARG A 344 -13.58 -11.27 -9.53
N ARG A 345 -14.29 -10.15 -9.56
CA ARG A 345 -13.79 -8.90 -10.14
C ARG A 345 -12.55 -8.40 -9.40
N ARG A 346 -12.55 -8.44 -8.08
CA ARG A 346 -11.39 -8.10 -7.26
C ARG A 346 -10.15 -8.94 -7.63
N LEU A 347 -10.33 -10.24 -7.83
CA LEU A 347 -9.22 -11.12 -8.25
C LEU A 347 -8.73 -10.82 -9.65
N GLN A 348 -9.61 -10.50 -10.58
CA GLN A 348 -9.23 -10.06 -11.93
C GLN A 348 -8.36 -8.79 -11.92
N MET A 349 -8.49 -7.93 -10.91
CA MET A 349 -7.70 -6.73 -10.74
C MET A 349 -6.34 -6.97 -10.05
N CYS A 350 -6.13 -8.12 -9.46
CA CYS A 350 -4.91 -8.39 -8.70
C CYS A 350 -3.68 -8.46 -9.60
N GLY A 351 -2.61 -7.77 -9.23
CA GLY A 351 -1.26 -7.98 -9.77
C GLY A 351 -0.65 -9.27 -9.24
N ALA A 352 0.55 -9.61 -9.71
CA ALA A 352 1.22 -10.86 -9.36
C ALA A 352 1.37 -11.06 -7.86
N LEU A 353 1.86 -10.04 -7.14
CA LEU A 353 2.06 -10.12 -5.70
C LEU A 353 0.75 -10.30 -4.92
N ALA A 354 -0.30 -9.58 -5.33
CA ALA A 354 -1.61 -9.69 -4.68
C ALA A 354 -2.23 -11.08 -4.88
N LEU A 355 -2.10 -11.68 -6.07
CA LEU A 355 -2.55 -13.05 -6.35
C LEU A 355 -1.74 -14.09 -5.56
N ALA A 356 -0.41 -13.98 -5.54
CA ALA A 356 0.43 -14.87 -4.75
C ALA A 356 0.04 -14.83 -3.26
N ASN A 357 -0.15 -13.63 -2.70
CA ASN A 357 -0.58 -13.45 -1.32
C ASN A 357 -2.00 -13.98 -1.07
N HIS A 358 -2.93 -13.76 -1.99
CA HIS A 358 -4.31 -14.27 -1.89
C HIS A 358 -4.32 -15.81 -1.75
N HIS A 359 -3.63 -16.50 -2.64
CA HIS A 359 -3.55 -17.96 -2.63
C HIS A 359 -2.75 -18.50 -1.45
N CYS A 360 -1.66 -17.83 -1.08
CA CYS A 360 -0.82 -18.22 0.05
C CYS A 360 -1.53 -18.05 1.41
N ARG A 361 -2.35 -17.03 1.52
CA ARG A 361 -3.15 -16.73 2.73
C ARG A 361 -4.46 -17.48 2.76
N GLU A 362 -4.79 -18.19 1.69
CA GLU A 362 -6.09 -18.86 1.52
C GLU A 362 -7.26 -17.90 1.80
N THR A 363 -7.10 -16.63 1.34
CA THR A 363 -8.10 -15.58 1.55
C THR A 363 -9.41 -15.99 0.90
N PRO A 364 -10.55 -15.89 1.61
CA PRO A 364 -11.85 -16.26 1.03
C PRO A 364 -12.21 -15.39 -0.19
N ALA A 365 -12.70 -16.03 -1.24
CA ALA A 365 -13.21 -15.36 -2.45
C ALA A 365 -14.66 -15.75 -2.76
N GLN A 366 -15.30 -16.47 -1.86
CA GLN A 366 -16.68 -16.92 -1.99
C GLN A 366 -17.27 -17.21 -0.61
N LEU A 367 -18.57 -17.32 -0.53
CA LEU A 367 -19.28 -17.84 0.63
C LEU A 367 -19.83 -19.22 0.29
N SER A 368 -19.09 -20.28 0.62
CA SER A 368 -19.46 -21.66 0.40
C SER A 368 -20.67 -22.08 1.28
N GLU A 369 -21.25 -23.24 1.05
CA GLU A 369 -22.32 -23.78 1.92
C GLU A 369 -21.87 -23.91 3.39
N HIS A 370 -20.59 -24.26 3.64
CA HIS A 370 -20.04 -24.30 4.98
C HIS A 370 -19.88 -22.87 5.55
N GLY A 371 -19.43 -21.93 4.72
CA GLY A 371 -19.37 -20.51 5.08
C GLY A 371 -20.74 -19.93 5.41
N GLN A 372 -21.81 -20.32 4.69
CA GLN A 372 -23.18 -19.91 4.98
C GLN A 372 -23.68 -20.44 6.35
N LYS A 373 -23.32 -21.68 6.70
CA LYS A 373 -23.59 -22.23 8.04
C LYS A 373 -22.83 -21.47 9.12
N ALA A 374 -21.56 -21.17 8.86
CA ALA A 374 -20.74 -20.39 9.77
C ALA A 374 -21.27 -18.96 9.94
N LEU A 375 -21.75 -18.32 8.86
CA LEU A 375 -22.39 -17.00 8.92
C LEU A 375 -23.68 -17.01 9.75
N SER A 376 -24.52 -18.02 9.56
CA SER A 376 -25.73 -18.17 10.36
C SER A 376 -25.43 -18.35 11.85
N ALA A 377 -24.37 -19.11 12.19
CA ALA A 377 -23.90 -19.27 13.56
C ALA A 377 -23.33 -17.95 14.12
N LEU A 378 -22.51 -17.24 13.34
CA LEU A 378 -21.95 -15.93 13.70
C LEU A 378 -23.06 -14.92 14.00
N LEU A 379 -24.01 -14.73 13.08
CA LEU A 379 -25.11 -13.79 13.26
C LEU A 379 -25.99 -14.16 14.46
N SER A 380 -26.21 -15.46 14.71
CA SER A 380 -26.96 -15.91 15.89
C SER A 380 -26.24 -15.58 17.19
N LYS A 381 -24.91 -15.71 17.24
CA LYS A 381 -24.08 -15.35 18.41
C LYS A 381 -24.02 -13.83 18.61
N LEU A 382 -23.88 -13.04 17.53
CA LEU A 382 -23.89 -11.59 17.60
C LEU A 382 -25.23 -11.00 18.05
N THR A 383 -26.34 -11.71 17.81
CA THR A 383 -27.70 -11.26 18.16
C THR A 383 -28.29 -11.91 19.40
N ALA A 384 -27.55 -12.77 20.12
CA ALA A 384 -28.08 -13.58 21.22
C ALA A 384 -28.62 -12.77 22.42
N ASP A 385 -28.12 -11.55 22.65
CA ASP A 385 -28.52 -10.73 23.82
C ASP A 385 -29.32 -9.47 23.44
N VAL A 386 -29.92 -9.42 22.25
CA VAL A 386 -30.63 -8.24 21.74
C VAL A 386 -32.00 -8.03 22.39
N ASP A 387 -32.55 -9.03 23.09
CA ASP A 387 -33.89 -9.00 23.68
C ASP A 387 -34.17 -7.87 24.70
N ASN A 388 -33.14 -7.12 25.09
CA ASN A 388 -33.21 -6.00 26.04
C ASN A 388 -32.99 -4.60 25.41
N LEU A 389 -32.78 -4.49 24.10
CA LEU A 389 -32.69 -3.22 23.40
C LEU A 389 -34.00 -2.97 22.66
N ASP A 390 -34.60 -1.81 22.94
CA ASP A 390 -35.78 -1.32 22.20
C ASP A 390 -35.24 -0.60 20.93
N PRO A 391 -35.12 -1.32 19.78
CA PRO A 391 -34.49 -0.72 18.60
C PRO A 391 -35.45 0.33 18.01
N GLU A 392 -34.95 1.52 17.76
CA GLU A 392 -35.71 2.50 17.00
C GLU A 392 -36.16 1.90 15.67
N PRO A 393 -37.41 2.12 15.25
CA PRO A 393 -37.90 1.59 13.97
C PRO A 393 -37.21 2.28 12.81
N VAL A 394 -36.30 1.55 12.16
CA VAL A 394 -35.60 1.97 10.93
C VAL A 394 -36.05 1.09 9.79
N THR A 395 -36.41 1.69 8.66
CA THR A 395 -36.65 0.95 7.44
C THR A 395 -35.36 0.68 6.71
N TRP A 396 -34.69 -0.43 7.05
CA TRP A 396 -33.51 -0.88 6.39
C TRP A 396 -33.76 -1.34 4.95
N ARG A 397 -32.79 -1.11 4.09
CA ARG A 397 -32.77 -1.63 2.73
C ARG A 397 -31.39 -2.23 2.45
N LEU A 398 -31.38 -3.28 1.65
CA LEU A 398 -30.10 -3.74 1.09
C LEU A 398 -29.61 -2.70 0.08
N PRO A 399 -28.29 -2.46 0.01
CA PRO A 399 -27.71 -1.58 -0.99
C PRO A 399 -28.21 -1.93 -2.41
N ALA A 400 -28.37 -0.96 -3.29
CA ALA A 400 -28.63 -1.23 -4.69
C ALA A 400 -27.42 -2.00 -5.29
N PRO A 401 -27.65 -2.90 -6.27
CA PRO A 401 -26.54 -3.53 -6.98
C PRO A 401 -25.63 -2.48 -7.59
N ASN A 402 -24.34 -2.78 -7.60
CA ASN A 402 -23.35 -1.86 -8.19
C ASN A 402 -23.66 -1.63 -9.68
N PRO A 403 -23.89 -0.38 -10.12
CA PRO A 403 -24.34 -0.08 -11.49
C PRO A 403 -23.30 -0.37 -12.57
N PHE A 404 -22.03 -0.57 -12.17
CA PHE A 404 -20.93 -0.83 -13.08
C PHE A 404 -20.57 -2.31 -13.23
N LEU A 405 -21.26 -3.21 -12.53
CA LEU A 405 -21.01 -4.66 -12.57
C LEU A 405 -21.88 -5.42 -13.58
N ASP A 406 -22.78 -4.73 -14.26
CA ASP A 406 -23.87 -5.40 -14.99
C ASP A 406 -23.48 -5.88 -16.40
N THR A 407 -22.23 -5.78 -16.77
CA THR A 407 -21.82 -6.22 -18.09
C THR A 407 -21.12 -7.57 -18.01
N ALA A 408 -21.62 -8.50 -18.79
CA ALA A 408 -21.11 -9.85 -18.95
C ALA A 408 -19.78 -9.89 -19.75
N ALA A 409 -19.01 -8.82 -19.78
CA ALA A 409 -17.75 -8.77 -20.47
C ALA A 409 -16.67 -9.37 -19.56
N ASP A 410 -16.29 -10.61 -19.83
CA ASP A 410 -15.09 -11.26 -19.29
C ASP A 410 -13.81 -10.71 -19.95
N ASP A 411 -13.77 -9.43 -20.34
CA ASP A 411 -12.58 -8.81 -20.92
C ASP A 411 -11.68 -8.26 -19.80
N PRO A 412 -10.55 -8.89 -19.52
CA PRO A 412 -9.60 -8.44 -18.49
C PRO A 412 -8.70 -7.31 -18.99
N ALA A 413 -9.00 -6.69 -20.14
CA ALA A 413 -8.19 -5.61 -20.70
C ALA A 413 -8.16 -4.42 -19.75
N GLU A 414 -6.94 -3.98 -19.44
CA GLU A 414 -6.69 -2.83 -18.59
C GLU A 414 -6.57 -1.56 -19.44
N ALA A 415 -6.95 -0.42 -18.86
CA ALA A 415 -6.83 0.88 -19.45
C ALA A 415 -6.50 1.94 -18.38
N ALA A 416 -6.14 3.12 -18.82
CA ALA A 416 -5.93 4.27 -17.96
C ALA A 416 -6.43 5.54 -18.62
N LEU A 417 -6.98 6.43 -17.82
CA LEU A 417 -7.39 7.78 -18.20
C LEU A 417 -6.85 8.78 -17.19
N TYR A 418 -6.25 9.85 -17.69
CA TYR A 418 -5.89 11.04 -16.92
C TYR A 418 -6.67 12.21 -17.48
N LEU A 419 -7.33 12.95 -16.59
CA LEU A 419 -8.04 14.18 -16.91
C LEU A 419 -7.62 15.24 -15.90
N ARG A 420 -6.99 16.31 -16.34
CA ARG A 420 -6.45 17.37 -15.49
C ARG A 420 -6.99 18.72 -15.87
N TRP A 421 -7.47 19.47 -14.88
CA TRP A 421 -7.84 20.87 -15.00
C TRP A 421 -6.74 21.76 -14.40
N GLN A 422 -6.34 22.77 -15.15
CA GLN A 422 -5.52 23.85 -14.66
C GLN A 422 -6.43 25.02 -14.26
N LEU A 423 -6.30 25.45 -13.03
CA LEU A 423 -7.04 26.56 -12.42
C LEU A 423 -6.20 27.84 -12.43
N PRO A 424 -6.80 29.02 -12.37
CA PRO A 424 -6.06 30.28 -12.20
C PRO A 424 -5.28 30.35 -10.89
N SER A 425 -5.83 29.75 -9.83
CA SER A 425 -5.24 29.63 -8.51
C SER A 425 -5.81 28.40 -7.78
N PRO A 426 -5.16 27.86 -6.71
CA PRO A 426 -5.73 26.79 -5.92
C PRO A 426 -7.10 27.14 -5.35
N GLN A 427 -8.03 26.17 -5.39
CA GLN A 427 -9.41 26.32 -4.91
C GLN A 427 -9.73 25.17 -3.91
N PRO A 428 -9.15 25.16 -2.70
CA PRO A 428 -9.24 24.02 -1.79
C PRO A 428 -10.66 23.80 -1.24
N ALA A 429 -11.45 24.86 -1.10
CA ALA A 429 -12.83 24.75 -0.63
C ALA A 429 -13.71 24.01 -1.65
N PHE A 430 -13.65 24.39 -2.92
CA PHE A 430 -14.38 23.70 -3.97
C PHE A 430 -13.90 22.28 -4.19
N TRP A 431 -12.57 22.03 -4.11
CA TRP A 431 -12.05 20.69 -4.22
C TRP A 431 -12.62 19.72 -3.17
N ARG A 432 -12.73 20.17 -1.90
CA ARG A 432 -13.31 19.33 -0.83
C ARG A 432 -14.76 18.96 -1.13
N ILE A 433 -15.55 19.88 -1.65
CA ILE A 433 -16.95 19.64 -2.05
C ILE A 433 -17.00 18.58 -3.16
N LEU A 434 -16.15 18.73 -4.18
CA LEU A 434 -16.11 17.83 -5.34
C LEU A 434 -15.56 16.45 -4.97
N ASP A 435 -14.52 16.40 -4.16
CA ASP A 435 -13.97 15.13 -3.65
C ASP A 435 -15.02 14.36 -2.83
N ALA A 436 -15.74 15.06 -1.95
CA ALA A 436 -16.84 14.47 -1.18
C ALA A 436 -17.97 13.93 -2.07
N ALA A 437 -18.32 14.65 -3.14
CA ALA A 437 -19.35 14.21 -4.09
C ALA A 437 -18.95 12.96 -4.87
N LEU A 438 -17.64 12.73 -5.09
CA LEU A 438 -17.13 11.55 -5.79
C LEU A 438 -16.97 10.31 -4.89
N LYS A 439 -16.87 10.46 -3.57
CA LYS A 439 -16.62 9.33 -2.64
C LYS A 439 -17.53 8.11 -2.85
N PRO A 440 -18.84 8.24 -3.03
CA PRO A 440 -19.69 7.07 -3.30
C PRO A 440 -19.32 6.35 -4.59
N LEU A 441 -18.89 7.10 -5.63
CA LEU A 441 -18.46 6.52 -6.90
C LEU A 441 -17.13 5.81 -6.82
N VAL A 442 -16.22 6.28 -5.96
CA VAL A 442 -14.88 5.67 -5.78
C VAL A 442 -15.01 4.21 -5.39
N GLU A 443 -15.89 3.90 -4.43
CA GLU A 443 -16.10 2.53 -3.97
C GLU A 443 -16.80 1.68 -5.03
N ASP A 444 -17.86 2.19 -5.66
CA ASP A 444 -18.58 1.47 -6.72
C ASP A 444 -17.66 1.18 -7.94
N ALA A 445 -16.83 2.15 -8.34
CA ALA A 445 -15.84 1.99 -9.40
C ALA A 445 -14.79 0.91 -9.02
N ARG A 446 -14.27 0.96 -7.79
CA ARG A 446 -13.29 0.01 -7.28
C ARG A 446 -13.84 -1.42 -7.28
N GLN A 447 -15.08 -1.61 -6.85
CA GLN A 447 -15.78 -2.88 -6.87
C GLN A 447 -16.01 -3.40 -8.30
N ALA A 448 -16.24 -2.49 -9.26
CA ALA A 448 -16.38 -2.84 -10.68
C ALA A 448 -15.05 -3.07 -11.39
N GLY A 449 -13.92 -2.84 -10.73
CA GLY A 449 -12.60 -3.07 -11.29
C GLY A 449 -11.90 -1.84 -11.87
N ALA A 450 -12.37 -0.63 -11.56
CA ALA A 450 -11.71 0.63 -11.94
C ALA A 450 -11.38 1.46 -10.70
N THR A 451 -10.13 1.85 -10.55
CA THR A 451 -9.72 2.75 -9.48
C THR A 451 -9.93 4.19 -9.92
N LEU A 452 -10.83 4.90 -9.25
CA LEU A 452 -11.09 6.33 -9.44
C LEU A 452 -10.36 7.12 -8.35
N THR A 453 -9.53 8.08 -8.75
CA THR A 453 -8.91 9.04 -7.83
C THR A 453 -9.15 10.46 -8.31
N PHE A 454 -9.38 11.38 -7.35
CA PHE A 454 -9.50 12.80 -7.62
C PHE A 454 -8.62 13.58 -6.66
N THR A 455 -7.60 14.25 -7.17
CA THR A 455 -6.55 14.91 -6.38
C THR A 455 -6.44 16.38 -6.75
N ALA A 456 -6.01 17.19 -5.77
CA ALA A 456 -5.59 18.58 -5.99
C ALA A 456 -4.13 18.73 -5.59
N TYR A 457 -3.37 19.47 -6.38
CA TYR A 457 -1.99 19.84 -6.10
C TYR A 457 -1.61 21.11 -6.86
N GLY A 458 -1.08 22.10 -6.16
CA GLY A 458 -0.87 23.43 -6.76
C GLY A 458 -2.15 23.97 -7.41
N PRO A 459 -2.07 24.52 -8.64
CA PRO A 459 -3.22 25.02 -9.38
C PRO A 459 -3.94 23.93 -10.19
N TYR A 460 -3.77 22.65 -9.88
CA TYR A 460 -4.34 21.56 -10.66
C TYR A 460 -5.33 20.72 -9.87
N TRP A 461 -6.42 20.34 -10.53
CA TRP A 461 -7.25 19.19 -10.16
C TRP A 461 -7.01 18.06 -11.16
N GLN A 462 -6.87 16.84 -10.69
CA GLN A 462 -6.65 15.69 -11.55
C GLN A 462 -7.58 14.54 -11.17
N LEU A 463 -8.36 14.09 -12.16
CA LEU A 463 -9.13 12.85 -12.08
C LEU A 463 -8.36 11.77 -12.85
N GLN A 464 -8.23 10.60 -12.24
CA GLN A 464 -7.54 9.46 -12.81
C GLN A 464 -8.40 8.22 -12.68
N LEU A 465 -8.51 7.45 -13.75
CA LEU A 465 -9.11 6.12 -13.77
C LEU A 465 -8.07 5.12 -14.24
N ASN A 466 -7.91 4.03 -13.51
CA ASN A 466 -7.02 2.92 -13.86
C ASN A 466 -7.72 1.59 -13.56
N GLY A 467 -7.39 0.55 -14.33
CA GLY A 467 -7.88 -0.80 -14.09
C GLY A 467 -8.58 -1.38 -15.30
N LEU A 468 -9.66 -2.13 -15.11
CA LEU A 468 -10.40 -2.72 -16.21
C LEU A 468 -11.09 -1.65 -17.06
N ARG A 469 -10.90 -1.77 -18.37
CA ARG A 469 -11.39 -0.80 -19.35
C ARG A 469 -12.91 -0.67 -19.36
N GLU A 470 -13.59 -1.79 -19.20
CA GLU A 470 -15.03 -1.91 -19.40
C GLU A 470 -15.87 -0.90 -18.57
N PRO A 471 -15.71 -0.73 -17.22
CA PRO A 471 -16.52 0.20 -16.47
C PRO A 471 -16.13 1.67 -16.64
N MET A 472 -14.94 1.97 -17.22
CA MET A 472 -14.34 3.32 -17.16
C MET A 472 -15.18 4.40 -17.81
N VAL A 473 -15.81 4.12 -18.95
CA VAL A 473 -16.63 5.11 -19.67
C VAL A 473 -17.83 5.52 -18.82
N ALA A 474 -18.54 4.55 -18.23
CA ALA A 474 -19.69 4.80 -17.36
C ALA A 474 -19.28 5.51 -16.06
N VAL A 475 -18.15 5.10 -15.46
CA VAL A 475 -17.60 5.74 -14.25
C VAL A 475 -17.21 7.19 -14.56
N LEU A 476 -16.53 7.47 -15.69
CA LEU A 476 -16.20 8.84 -16.09
C LEU A 476 -17.45 9.69 -16.28
N GLN A 477 -18.45 9.16 -16.99
CA GLN A 477 -19.70 9.89 -17.24
C GLN A 477 -20.39 10.30 -15.94
N GLN A 478 -20.51 9.38 -14.98
CA GLN A 478 -21.09 9.68 -13.67
C GLN A 478 -20.21 10.62 -12.85
N SER A 479 -18.87 10.47 -12.94
CA SER A 479 -17.94 11.38 -12.26
C SER A 479 -18.11 12.82 -12.75
N LEU A 480 -18.16 13.04 -14.08
CA LEU A 480 -18.35 14.38 -14.65
C LEU A 480 -19.71 14.98 -14.28
N GLN A 481 -20.77 14.17 -14.23
CA GLN A 481 -22.09 14.62 -13.79
C GLN A 481 -22.06 15.10 -12.33
N ARG A 482 -21.39 14.37 -11.42
CA ARG A 482 -21.27 14.77 -10.02
C ARG A 482 -20.34 15.97 -9.82
N LEU A 483 -19.31 16.11 -10.62
CA LEU A 483 -18.43 17.28 -10.59
C LEU A 483 -19.15 18.56 -11.06
N GLN A 484 -20.08 18.44 -12.01
CA GLN A 484 -20.89 19.58 -12.47
C GLN A 484 -22.02 19.94 -11.51
N HIS A 485 -22.60 18.94 -10.85
CA HIS A 485 -23.75 19.06 -9.97
C HIS A 485 -23.49 18.30 -8.64
N PRO A 486 -22.59 18.82 -7.78
CA PRO A 486 -22.31 18.18 -6.50
C PRO A 486 -23.52 18.27 -5.57
N ASP A 487 -23.84 17.16 -4.91
CA ASP A 487 -24.89 17.14 -3.88
C ASP A 487 -24.49 18.05 -2.69
N ALA A 488 -25.43 18.84 -2.18
CA ALA A 488 -25.20 19.86 -1.15
C ALA A 488 -24.87 19.30 0.26
N HIS A 489 -24.86 17.99 0.44
CA HIS A 489 -24.58 17.34 1.72
C HIS A 489 -23.09 16.99 1.88
N THR A 490 -22.27 17.99 2.10
CA THR A 490 -20.86 17.79 2.47
C THR A 490 -20.74 17.52 3.96
N LEU A 491 -20.41 16.29 4.31
CA LEU A 491 -19.87 15.97 5.64
C LEU A 491 -18.46 16.55 5.71
N GLU A 492 -18.21 17.38 6.73
CA GLU A 492 -16.83 17.74 7.09
C GLU A 492 -16.07 16.44 7.40
N HIS A 493 -15.03 16.18 6.63
CA HIS A 493 -14.16 15.04 6.90
C HIS A 493 -12.91 15.57 7.57
N ASP A 494 -12.70 15.14 8.80
CA ASP A 494 -11.41 15.27 9.44
C ASP A 494 -10.39 14.41 8.69
N GLU A 495 -9.37 15.07 8.14
CA GLU A 495 -8.25 14.35 7.56
C GLU A 495 -7.49 13.60 8.66
N PRO A 496 -7.10 12.33 8.43
CA PRO A 496 -6.33 11.59 9.40
C PRO A 496 -5.01 12.33 9.71
N VAL A 497 -4.64 12.38 10.97
CA VAL A 497 -3.35 12.95 11.40
C VAL A 497 -2.23 12.09 10.82
N LEU A 498 -1.48 12.64 9.88
CA LEU A 498 -0.34 11.97 9.26
C LEU A 498 0.93 12.22 10.07
N ILE A 499 1.83 11.21 10.11
CA ILE A 499 3.19 11.43 10.62
C ILE A 499 3.89 12.52 9.79
N PRO A 500 4.81 13.31 10.39
CA PRO A 500 5.40 14.48 9.75
C PRO A 500 5.91 14.25 8.34
N ILE A 501 6.66 13.17 8.10
CA ILE A 501 7.23 12.91 6.78
C ILE A 501 6.16 12.66 5.71
N ARG A 502 5.04 11.99 6.05
CA ARG A 502 3.92 11.77 5.12
C ARG A 502 3.16 13.06 4.84
N GLN A 503 3.04 13.94 5.84
CA GLN A 503 2.46 15.26 5.66
C GLN A 503 3.29 16.10 4.69
N LEU A 504 4.62 16.12 4.84
CA LEU A 504 5.53 16.80 3.92
C LEU A 504 5.45 16.24 2.50
N LEU A 505 5.36 14.90 2.35
CA LEU A 505 5.20 14.26 1.03
C LEU A 505 3.92 14.69 0.33
N LYS A 506 2.81 14.81 1.07
CA LYS A 506 1.51 15.26 0.53
C LYS A 506 1.61 16.70 0.01
N GLN A 507 2.37 17.55 0.69
CA GLN A 507 2.48 18.97 0.37
C GLN A 507 3.65 19.32 -0.58
N LEU A 508 4.51 18.35 -0.91
CA LEU A 508 5.69 18.58 -1.73
C LEU A 508 5.35 19.22 -3.09
N ALA A 509 4.30 18.72 -3.76
CA ALA A 509 3.88 19.25 -5.05
C ALA A 509 3.36 20.70 -4.94
N ASP A 510 2.63 21.03 -3.88
CA ASP A 510 2.13 22.40 -3.64
C ASP A 510 3.28 23.38 -3.44
N HIS A 511 4.29 22.99 -2.66
CA HIS A 511 5.49 23.80 -2.46
C HIS A 511 6.33 23.96 -3.73
N TYR A 512 6.35 22.93 -4.60
CA TYR A 512 7.10 22.97 -5.86
C TYR A 512 6.42 23.84 -6.91
N LEU A 513 5.09 23.68 -7.06
CA LEU A 513 4.32 24.32 -8.14
C LEU A 513 3.97 25.77 -7.87
N ARG A 514 4.17 26.28 -6.67
CA ARG A 514 3.88 27.65 -6.25
C ARG A 514 2.89 28.37 -7.16
N SER A 515 1.69 28.51 -6.69
CA SER A 515 0.67 29.27 -7.40
C SER A 515 0.60 30.70 -6.86
N ASP A 516 0.18 31.61 -7.73
CA ASP A 516 -0.20 32.97 -7.36
C ASP A 516 -1.21 32.95 -6.19
N PRO A 517 -1.28 34.05 -5.39
CA PRO A 517 -2.24 34.15 -4.30
C PRO A 517 -3.66 33.83 -4.79
N GLU A 518 -4.43 33.23 -3.87
CA GLU A 518 -5.78 32.75 -4.14
C GLU A 518 -6.65 33.86 -4.76
N VAL A 519 -7.04 33.68 -6.02
CA VAL A 519 -8.05 34.50 -6.67
C VAL A 519 -9.40 34.03 -6.15
N ALA A 520 -10.09 34.88 -5.42
CA ALA A 520 -11.42 34.57 -4.90
C ALA A 520 -12.40 34.37 -6.06
N ILE A 521 -12.84 33.13 -6.27
CA ILE A 521 -13.91 32.78 -7.21
C ILE A 521 -15.16 32.49 -6.38
N SER A 522 -16.29 33.07 -6.76
CA SER A 522 -17.50 33.08 -5.94
C SER A 522 -18.30 31.77 -6.04
N ASP A 523 -18.29 31.10 -7.17
CA ASP A 523 -19.07 29.90 -7.41
C ASP A 523 -18.37 28.87 -8.31
N LEU A 524 -18.87 27.65 -8.31
CA LEU A 524 -18.29 26.54 -9.07
C LEU A 524 -18.37 26.70 -10.60
N PRO A 525 -19.46 27.23 -11.19
CA PRO A 525 -19.50 27.53 -12.62
C PRO A 525 -18.39 28.46 -13.08
N ASP A 526 -18.04 29.48 -12.29
CA ASP A 526 -16.95 30.41 -12.61
C ASP A 526 -15.58 29.71 -12.52
N VAL A 527 -15.39 28.76 -11.58
CA VAL A 527 -14.17 27.93 -11.52
C VAL A 527 -14.01 27.14 -12.82
N TRP A 528 -15.08 26.50 -13.31
CA TRP A 528 -15.04 25.74 -14.55
C TRP A 528 -14.79 26.65 -15.77
N ALA A 529 -15.43 27.80 -15.83
CA ALA A 529 -15.24 28.77 -16.93
C ALA A 529 -13.80 29.28 -17.02
N ALA A 530 -13.16 29.51 -15.87
CA ALA A 530 -11.78 29.99 -15.78
C ALA A 530 -10.72 28.90 -16.00
N SER A 531 -11.08 27.62 -15.85
CA SER A 531 -10.14 26.49 -15.95
C SER A 531 -9.87 26.06 -17.40
N ARG A 532 -8.81 25.24 -17.58
CA ARG A 532 -8.46 24.60 -18.86
C ARG A 532 -8.11 23.14 -18.58
N TRP A 533 -8.61 22.22 -19.42
CA TRP A 533 -8.37 20.80 -19.21
C TRP A 533 -7.53 20.15 -20.30
N SER A 534 -6.81 19.10 -19.93
CA SER A 534 -6.09 18.19 -20.82
C SER A 534 -6.30 16.74 -20.37
N SER A 535 -6.20 15.80 -21.29
CA SER A 535 -6.36 14.36 -21.00
C SER A 535 -5.35 13.52 -21.75
N LEU A 536 -5.12 12.33 -21.20
CA LEU A 536 -4.39 11.22 -21.83
C LEU A 536 -5.14 9.93 -21.58
N THR A 537 -5.25 9.10 -22.61
CA THR A 537 -5.89 7.77 -22.54
C THR A 537 -4.92 6.69 -23.02
N SER A 538 -4.95 5.51 -22.40
CA SER A 538 -4.13 4.37 -22.76
C SER A 538 -4.93 3.08 -22.59
N GLY A 539 -4.70 2.06 -23.44
CA GLY A 539 -5.33 0.75 -23.32
C GLY A 539 -6.77 0.65 -23.86
N PHE A 540 -7.34 1.69 -24.46
CA PHE A 540 -8.67 1.67 -25.06
C PHE A 540 -8.62 1.14 -26.48
N ASP A 541 -9.57 0.25 -26.83
CA ASP A 541 -9.82 -0.12 -28.22
C ASP A 541 -10.58 0.99 -28.97
N PRO A 542 -10.66 0.96 -30.32
CA PRO A 542 -11.30 2.05 -31.08
C PRO A 542 -12.77 2.28 -30.72
N ALA A 543 -13.53 1.26 -30.32
CA ALA A 543 -14.93 1.41 -29.96
C ALA A 543 -15.08 2.09 -28.61
N SER A 544 -14.33 1.62 -27.60
CA SER A 544 -14.30 2.22 -26.26
C SER A 544 -13.73 3.63 -26.29
N GLN A 545 -12.71 3.91 -27.14
CA GLN A 545 -12.16 5.24 -27.34
C GLN A 545 -13.21 6.20 -27.92
N SER A 546 -13.98 5.77 -28.90
CA SER A 546 -15.05 6.61 -29.48
C SER A 546 -16.13 6.96 -28.45
N MET A 547 -16.52 6.01 -27.59
CA MET A 547 -17.47 6.28 -26.51
C MET A 547 -16.87 7.24 -25.48
N LEU A 548 -15.60 7.06 -25.14
CA LEU A 548 -14.88 7.91 -24.21
C LEU A 548 -14.76 9.35 -24.74
N ASP A 549 -14.44 9.53 -26.02
CA ASP A 549 -14.35 10.83 -26.67
C ASP A 549 -15.69 11.58 -26.62
N ALA A 550 -16.81 10.86 -26.77
CA ALA A 550 -18.15 11.43 -26.62
C ALA A 550 -18.39 11.94 -25.18
N VAL A 551 -17.93 11.21 -24.17
CA VAL A 551 -18.03 11.64 -22.76
C VAL A 551 -17.08 12.80 -22.47
N LEU A 552 -15.87 12.82 -23.02
CA LEU A 552 -14.91 13.90 -22.85
C LEU A 552 -15.40 15.24 -23.41
N ASN A 553 -16.29 15.23 -24.42
CA ASN A 553 -16.93 16.45 -24.90
C ASN A 553 -17.85 17.12 -23.85
N ALA A 554 -18.24 16.41 -22.81
CA ALA A 554 -19.04 16.93 -21.69
C ALA A 554 -18.17 17.43 -20.51
N VAL A 555 -16.84 17.40 -20.62
CA VAL A 555 -15.94 17.91 -19.57
C VAL A 555 -16.18 19.42 -19.39
N PRO A 556 -16.48 19.87 -18.15
CA PRO A 556 -16.62 21.29 -17.89
C PRO A 556 -15.29 22.02 -18.13
N SER A 557 -15.33 23.22 -18.76
CA SER A 557 -14.13 23.98 -19.10
C SER A 557 -13.71 23.84 -20.56
N VAL A 558 -12.70 24.58 -20.97
CA VAL A 558 -12.17 24.57 -22.33
C VAL A 558 -10.96 23.66 -22.43
N GLN A 559 -10.94 22.81 -23.47
CA GLN A 559 -9.79 21.93 -23.72
C GLN A 559 -8.54 22.75 -24.07
N ARG A 560 -7.44 22.44 -23.47
CA ARG A 560 -6.13 23.01 -23.74
C ARG A 560 -5.52 22.33 -24.97
N THR A 561 -5.02 23.14 -25.92
CA THR A 561 -4.39 22.63 -27.14
C THR A 561 -2.85 22.65 -27.11
N SER A 562 -2.26 23.31 -26.10
CA SER A 562 -0.81 23.42 -25.97
C SER A 562 -0.34 22.87 -24.61
N PRO A 563 0.86 22.28 -24.52
CA PRO A 563 1.45 21.88 -23.25
C PRO A 563 1.54 23.03 -22.26
N SER A 564 1.53 22.75 -20.96
CA SER A 564 1.84 23.72 -19.91
C SER A 564 3.33 24.01 -19.90
N ASP A 565 3.70 25.23 -19.52
CA ASP A 565 5.09 25.49 -19.15
C ASP A 565 5.41 24.66 -17.90
N VAL A 566 6.49 23.87 -17.97
CA VAL A 566 6.89 23.04 -16.85
C VAL A 566 7.51 23.94 -15.77
N PRO A 567 7.01 23.89 -14.53
CA PRO A 567 7.52 24.74 -13.44
C PRO A 567 9.02 24.53 -13.20
N THR A 568 9.72 25.62 -12.91
CA THR A 568 11.14 25.60 -12.59
C THR A 568 11.39 26.29 -11.26
N ILE A 569 12.28 25.74 -10.46
CA ILE A 569 12.83 26.44 -9.29
C ILE A 569 14.15 27.11 -9.73
N ARG A 570 14.42 28.30 -9.21
CA ARG A 570 15.73 28.94 -9.41
C ARG A 570 16.84 28.06 -8.85
N ALA A 571 18.02 28.10 -9.50
CA ALA A 571 19.21 27.42 -8.99
C ALA A 571 19.50 27.81 -7.52
N GLY A 572 20.01 26.87 -6.76
CA GLY A 572 20.30 27.05 -5.34
C GLY A 572 19.39 26.20 -4.42
N LYS A 573 19.47 26.43 -3.13
CA LYS A 573 18.78 25.65 -2.09
C LYS A 573 17.69 26.49 -1.46
N HIS A 574 16.45 26.01 -1.48
CA HIS A 574 15.26 26.73 -1.06
C HIS A 574 14.59 25.97 0.07
N TRP A 575 14.39 26.62 1.21
CA TRP A 575 13.76 26.05 2.38
C TRP A 575 12.30 26.47 2.49
N ALA A 576 11.41 25.50 2.62
CA ALA A 576 10.00 25.68 2.93
C ALA A 576 9.70 25.03 4.28
N ALA A 577 9.09 25.76 5.20
CA ALA A 577 8.74 25.27 6.51
C ALA A 577 7.23 25.02 6.60
N GLN A 578 6.87 23.81 7.06
CA GLN A 578 5.48 23.44 7.35
C GLN A 578 5.34 23.15 8.84
N ALA A 579 4.64 23.99 9.57
CA ALA A 579 4.46 23.80 11.01
C ALA A 579 3.76 22.46 11.32
N SER A 580 4.27 21.74 12.32
CA SER A 580 3.69 20.48 12.80
C SER A 580 3.70 20.47 14.34
N SER A 581 2.67 19.89 14.93
CA SER A 581 2.57 19.67 16.39
C SER A 581 3.41 18.47 16.88
N SER A 582 3.95 17.67 15.97
CA SER A 582 4.78 16.51 16.31
C SER A 582 6.07 16.92 17.02
N SER A 583 6.51 16.12 18.00
CA SER A 583 7.83 16.25 18.64
C SER A 583 8.98 15.80 17.75
N GLU A 584 8.72 14.98 16.73
CA GLU A 584 9.74 14.49 15.80
C GLU A 584 10.01 15.51 14.69
N ASN A 585 11.23 15.50 14.19
CA ASN A 585 11.64 16.33 13.07
C ASN A 585 11.66 15.52 11.78
N ALA A 586 11.20 16.13 10.71
CA ALA A 586 11.18 15.51 9.37
C ALA A 586 11.67 16.50 8.33
N VAL A 587 12.43 15.98 7.36
CA VAL A 587 12.95 16.74 6.22
C VAL A 587 12.78 15.92 4.95
N LEU A 588 12.28 16.59 3.90
CA LEU A 588 12.31 16.14 2.51
C LEU A 588 13.22 17.06 1.72
N VAL A 589 14.03 16.50 0.85
CA VAL A 589 14.82 17.24 -0.13
C VAL A 589 14.48 16.74 -1.52
N PHE A 590 13.89 17.60 -2.34
CA PHE A 590 13.59 17.33 -3.75
C PHE A 590 14.60 18.06 -4.62
N CYS A 591 15.31 17.32 -5.44
CA CYS A 591 16.37 17.80 -6.33
C CYS A 591 15.93 17.58 -7.79
N PRO A 592 15.20 18.52 -8.42
CA PRO A 592 14.75 18.39 -9.79
C PRO A 592 15.93 18.44 -10.80
N ALA A 593 15.72 17.76 -11.92
CA ALA A 593 16.61 17.86 -13.07
C ALA A 593 16.60 19.30 -13.65
N PRO A 594 17.72 19.75 -14.24
CA PRO A 594 17.81 21.10 -14.81
C PRO A 594 16.82 21.33 -15.96
N SER A 595 16.55 20.29 -16.76
CA SER A 595 15.62 20.32 -17.87
C SER A 595 14.60 19.17 -17.82
N THR A 596 13.71 19.13 -18.81
CA THR A 596 12.79 17.98 -19.03
C THR A 596 13.30 17.07 -20.14
N SER A 597 14.54 17.20 -20.57
CA SER A 597 15.09 16.34 -21.62
C SER A 597 15.13 14.87 -21.18
N ILE A 598 15.09 13.98 -22.15
CA ILE A 598 15.13 12.54 -21.90
C ILE A 598 16.48 12.10 -21.31
N GLU A 599 17.55 12.81 -21.65
CA GLU A 599 18.90 12.58 -21.15
C GLU A 599 18.99 12.92 -19.66
N ASP A 600 18.43 14.07 -19.26
CA ASP A 600 18.35 14.47 -17.84
C ASP A 600 17.46 13.49 -17.07
N GLU A 601 16.32 13.08 -17.62
CA GLU A 601 15.48 12.09 -16.97
C GLU A 601 16.21 10.76 -16.76
N ALA A 602 16.88 10.25 -17.79
CA ALA A 602 17.64 9.00 -17.72
C ALA A 602 18.76 9.08 -16.68
N ALA A 603 19.52 10.19 -16.66
CA ALA A 603 20.59 10.40 -15.70
C ALA A 603 20.04 10.47 -14.25
N TRP A 604 18.95 11.22 -14.01
CA TRP A 604 18.33 11.31 -12.68
C TRP A 604 17.77 9.97 -12.21
N ARG A 605 17.17 9.18 -13.10
CA ARG A 605 16.72 7.83 -12.78
C ARG A 605 17.86 6.91 -12.37
N LEU A 606 18.99 6.97 -13.08
CA LEU A 606 20.15 6.14 -12.76
C LEU A 606 20.83 6.61 -11.46
N LEU A 607 20.95 7.92 -11.23
CA LEU A 607 21.46 8.45 -9.96
C LEU A 607 20.55 8.04 -8.77
N ALA A 608 19.23 8.09 -8.94
CA ALA A 608 18.29 7.63 -7.91
C ALA A 608 18.45 6.14 -7.61
N HIS A 609 18.62 5.31 -8.66
CA HIS A 609 18.84 3.88 -8.54
C HIS A 609 20.14 3.58 -7.76
N LEU A 610 21.25 4.22 -8.11
CA LEU A 610 22.55 4.06 -7.43
C LEU A 610 22.52 4.56 -5.98
N ALA A 611 21.73 5.60 -5.68
CA ALA A 611 21.65 6.22 -4.36
C ALA A 611 20.82 5.40 -3.35
N GLN A 612 19.84 4.63 -3.79
CA GLN A 612 18.77 4.09 -2.94
C GLN A 612 19.30 3.21 -1.79
N ALA A 613 20.01 2.16 -2.10
CA ALA A 613 20.55 1.25 -1.10
C ALA A 613 21.65 1.89 -0.22
N PRO A 614 22.63 2.63 -0.77
CA PRO A 614 23.64 3.31 0.05
C PRO A 614 23.06 4.39 0.97
N PHE A 615 22.02 5.13 0.54
CA PHE A 615 21.34 6.12 1.37
C PHE A 615 20.68 5.47 2.59
N TYR A 616 19.91 4.42 2.36
CA TYR A 616 19.26 3.66 3.42
C TYR A 616 20.30 3.07 4.39
N GLN A 617 21.33 2.41 3.86
CA GLN A 617 22.41 1.83 4.65
C GLN A 617 23.09 2.90 5.54
N ARG A 618 23.45 4.05 4.97
CA ARG A 618 24.15 5.10 5.70
C ARG A 618 23.30 5.76 6.77
N LEU A 619 22.05 6.16 6.45
CA LEU A 619 21.26 6.99 7.36
C LEU A 619 20.40 6.15 8.32
N ARG A 620 19.89 5.01 7.86
CA ARG A 620 19.04 4.12 8.67
C ARG A 620 19.86 3.16 9.53
N VAL A 621 20.85 2.50 8.92
CA VAL A 621 21.58 1.39 9.58
C VAL A 621 22.79 1.92 10.35
N GLU A 622 23.66 2.71 9.71
CA GLU A 622 24.91 3.17 10.34
C GLU A 622 24.67 4.34 11.32
N LEU A 623 23.93 5.37 10.88
CA LEU A 623 23.67 6.56 11.69
C LEU A 623 22.45 6.44 12.59
N GLN A 624 21.57 5.46 12.36
CA GLN A 624 20.36 5.19 13.15
C GLN A 624 19.49 6.44 13.38
N LEU A 625 19.36 7.29 12.35
CA LEU A 625 18.68 8.57 12.49
C LEU A 625 17.18 8.46 12.79
N GLY A 626 16.52 7.37 12.37
CA GLY A 626 15.10 7.16 12.62
C GLY A 626 14.52 6.03 11.79
N TYR A 627 13.22 5.77 11.92
CA TYR A 627 12.54 4.67 11.22
C TYR A 627 12.12 5.02 9.78
N ALA A 628 11.87 6.28 9.48
CA ALA A 628 11.51 6.71 8.13
C ALA A 628 12.73 7.34 7.44
N VAL A 629 13.43 6.52 6.67
CA VAL A 629 14.57 6.92 5.82
C VAL A 629 14.36 6.31 4.45
N PHE A 630 14.30 7.15 3.42
CA PHE A 630 14.12 6.69 2.04
C PHE A 630 14.71 7.68 1.04
N SER A 631 15.06 7.19 -0.13
CA SER A 631 15.37 7.98 -1.31
C SER A 631 14.74 7.35 -2.54
N GLY A 632 14.55 8.11 -3.59
CA GLY A 632 13.99 7.61 -4.84
C GLY A 632 13.75 8.70 -5.86
N LEU A 633 13.07 8.35 -6.92
CA LEU A 633 12.66 9.28 -7.96
C LEU A 633 11.26 9.83 -7.68
N ARG A 634 11.06 11.11 -7.95
CA ARG A 634 9.74 11.74 -7.98
C ARG A 634 9.59 12.59 -9.22
N GLN A 635 8.44 12.48 -9.89
CA GLN A 635 8.06 13.37 -10.97
C GLN A 635 6.92 14.29 -10.52
N ILE A 636 7.05 15.58 -10.78
CA ILE A 636 6.04 16.60 -10.45
C ILE A 636 5.85 17.44 -11.72
N ASP A 637 4.64 17.38 -12.27
CA ASP A 637 4.25 18.10 -13.48
C ASP A 637 5.25 17.93 -14.64
N GLY A 638 5.63 16.70 -14.93
CA GLY A 638 6.58 16.36 -15.97
C GLY A 638 8.07 16.57 -15.60
N ARG A 639 8.38 17.20 -14.48
CA ARG A 639 9.76 17.39 -14.02
C ARG A 639 10.23 16.21 -13.16
N THR A 640 11.28 15.55 -13.60
CA THR A 640 11.93 14.46 -12.86
C THR A 640 12.85 15.02 -11.79
N GLY A 641 12.90 14.42 -10.60
CA GLY A 641 13.81 14.80 -9.53
C GLY A 641 14.13 13.67 -8.57
N LEU A 642 15.27 13.74 -7.90
CA LEU A 642 15.61 12.88 -6.79
C LEU A 642 14.93 13.40 -5.53
N LEU A 643 14.40 12.48 -4.75
CA LEU A 643 13.75 12.75 -3.47
C LEU A 643 14.48 12.01 -2.35
N PHE A 644 14.82 12.72 -1.28
CA PHE A 644 15.38 12.16 -0.06
C PHE A 644 14.50 12.54 1.11
N GLY A 645 14.18 11.58 1.97
CA GLY A 645 13.33 11.80 3.14
C GLY A 645 13.90 11.17 4.39
N VAL A 646 13.89 11.91 5.50
CA VAL A 646 14.31 11.42 6.81
C VAL A 646 13.40 12.00 7.90
N GLN A 647 12.94 11.15 8.83
CA GLN A 647 12.26 11.55 10.06
C GLN A 647 13.00 10.97 11.26
N SER A 648 13.22 11.79 12.27
CA SER A 648 14.00 11.42 13.45
C SER A 648 13.38 11.97 14.74
N PRO A 649 13.34 11.19 15.80
CA PRO A 649 12.95 11.67 17.13
C PRO A 649 14.05 12.44 17.86
N THR A 650 15.31 12.32 17.43
CA THR A 650 16.47 12.82 18.17
C THR A 650 17.26 13.93 17.47
N SER A 651 17.26 13.94 16.13
CA SER A 651 18.05 14.90 15.33
C SER A 651 17.19 16.09 14.91
N SER A 652 17.76 17.29 14.94
CA SER A 652 17.06 18.49 14.45
C SER A 652 16.90 18.45 12.91
N ALA A 653 15.93 19.18 12.37
CA ALA A 653 15.71 19.27 10.92
C ALA A 653 16.97 19.72 10.16
N GLN A 654 17.76 20.60 10.75
CA GLN A 654 19.01 21.07 10.16
C GLN A 654 20.10 19.99 10.14
N GLN A 655 20.22 19.19 11.21
CA GLN A 655 21.13 18.04 11.22
C GLN A 655 20.71 16.99 10.19
N LEU A 656 19.42 16.72 10.07
CA LEU A 656 18.88 15.80 9.07
C LEU A 656 19.22 16.28 7.65
N PHE A 657 19.00 17.56 7.37
CA PHE A 657 19.38 18.15 6.08
C PHE A 657 20.88 18.03 5.82
N ALA A 658 21.73 18.33 6.81
CA ALA A 658 23.19 18.21 6.67
C ALA A 658 23.62 16.76 6.36
N HIS A 659 22.99 15.76 6.93
CA HIS A 659 23.24 14.35 6.60
C HIS A 659 22.84 14.01 5.16
N ILE A 660 21.68 14.50 4.69
CA ILE A 660 21.21 14.30 3.32
C ILE A 660 22.19 14.98 2.35
N GLU A 661 22.56 16.24 2.61
CA GLU A 661 23.49 17.01 1.78
C GLU A 661 24.88 16.35 1.70
N ALA A 662 25.41 15.89 2.84
CA ALA A 662 26.67 15.17 2.89
C ALA A 662 26.63 13.83 2.11
N PHE A 663 25.47 13.17 2.08
CA PHE A 663 25.27 11.97 1.26
C PHE A 663 25.22 12.31 -0.23
N ILE A 664 24.48 13.34 -0.63
CA ILE A 664 24.41 13.81 -2.03
C ILE A 664 25.82 14.13 -2.55
N GLY A 665 26.68 14.75 -1.72
CA GLY A 665 28.07 14.99 -2.06
C GLY A 665 28.92 13.75 -2.36
N LYS A 666 28.45 12.55 -2.00
CA LYS A 666 29.11 11.26 -2.30
C LYS A 666 28.65 10.61 -3.60
N LEU A 667 27.63 11.14 -4.26
CA LEU A 667 27.10 10.55 -5.50
C LEU A 667 28.18 10.36 -6.58
N PRO A 668 29.12 11.29 -6.84
CA PRO A 668 30.19 11.07 -7.81
C PRO A 668 31.06 9.86 -7.47
N GLN A 669 31.27 9.56 -6.19
CA GLN A 669 32.03 8.39 -5.78
C GLN A 669 31.22 7.11 -6.04
N LEU A 670 29.92 7.10 -5.72
CA LEU A 670 29.02 5.96 -6.01
C LEU A 670 28.98 5.67 -7.52
N VAL A 671 28.98 6.70 -8.37
CA VAL A 671 29.05 6.54 -9.83
C VAL A 671 30.35 5.90 -10.28
N ARG A 672 31.50 6.28 -9.69
CA ARG A 672 32.81 5.69 -10.03
C ARG A 672 32.95 4.23 -9.57
N ASP A 673 32.34 3.90 -8.44
CA ASP A 673 32.43 2.58 -7.82
C ASP A 673 31.44 1.57 -8.42
N ALA A 674 30.43 2.05 -9.17
CA ALA A 674 29.39 1.21 -9.76
C ALA A 674 29.87 0.52 -11.05
N ASP A 675 29.45 -0.74 -11.24
CA ASP A 675 29.45 -1.37 -12.57
C ASP A 675 28.36 -0.76 -13.44
N LEU A 676 28.67 0.38 -14.07
CA LEU A 676 27.71 1.18 -14.80
C LEU A 676 26.99 0.40 -15.94
N PRO A 677 27.68 -0.42 -16.75
CA PRO A 677 27.04 -1.26 -17.76
C PRO A 677 25.97 -2.21 -17.20
N GLU A 678 26.23 -2.83 -16.06
CA GLU A 678 25.28 -3.71 -15.40
C GLU A 678 24.08 -2.90 -14.84
N GLN A 679 24.34 -1.78 -14.16
CA GLN A 679 23.32 -0.92 -13.57
C GLN A 679 22.38 -0.30 -14.62
N THR A 680 22.95 0.20 -15.73
CA THR A 680 22.15 0.74 -16.84
C THR A 680 21.31 -0.33 -17.49
N LYS A 681 21.85 -1.52 -17.72
CA LYS A 681 21.13 -2.66 -18.27
C LYS A 681 19.97 -3.09 -17.37
N ALA A 682 20.21 -3.22 -16.07
CA ALA A 682 19.19 -3.60 -15.08
C ALA A 682 18.08 -2.55 -15.01
N LEU A 683 18.42 -1.28 -15.01
CA LEU A 683 17.44 -0.19 -14.97
C LEU A 683 16.67 -0.07 -16.29
N ALA A 684 17.33 -0.15 -17.45
CA ALA A 684 16.70 -0.08 -18.76
C ALA A 684 15.70 -1.23 -18.99
N ALA A 685 15.99 -2.43 -18.48
CA ALA A 685 15.07 -3.57 -18.56
C ALA A 685 13.74 -3.34 -17.83
N GLN A 686 13.69 -2.44 -16.83
CA GLN A 686 12.46 -2.10 -16.13
C GLN A 686 11.49 -1.30 -17.00
N PHE A 687 11.97 -0.65 -18.05
CA PHE A 687 11.20 0.16 -18.99
C PHE A 687 10.87 -0.58 -20.29
N GLU A 688 11.15 -1.87 -20.37
CA GLU A 688 10.73 -2.65 -21.53
C GLU A 688 9.19 -2.68 -21.60
N PRO A 689 8.59 -2.25 -22.75
CA PRO A 689 7.13 -2.11 -22.87
C PRO A 689 6.36 -3.40 -22.56
N SER A 690 6.94 -4.57 -22.87
CA SER A 690 6.37 -5.88 -22.58
C SER A 690 6.32 -6.22 -21.08
N SER A 691 7.18 -5.57 -20.26
CA SER A 691 7.34 -5.84 -18.83
C SER A 691 6.61 -4.84 -17.93
N LEU A 692 6.12 -3.73 -18.51
CA LEU A 692 5.41 -2.68 -17.77
C LEU A 692 3.92 -3.02 -17.63
N PRO A 693 3.36 -3.04 -16.40
CA PRO A 693 1.93 -3.03 -16.20
C PRO A 693 1.29 -1.81 -16.86
N GLU A 694 0.04 -1.94 -17.35
CA GLU A 694 -0.63 -0.87 -18.08
C GLU A 694 -0.69 0.44 -17.29
N GLN A 695 -0.97 0.38 -16.00
CA GLN A 695 -0.96 1.57 -15.15
C GLN A 695 0.40 2.25 -15.11
N GLN A 696 1.49 1.51 -14.93
CA GLN A 696 2.84 2.09 -14.88
C GLN A 696 3.25 2.70 -16.22
N ARG A 697 2.85 2.05 -17.33
CA ARG A 697 3.07 2.58 -18.68
C ARG A 697 2.30 3.88 -18.89
N ALA A 698 1.05 3.92 -18.45
CA ALA A 698 0.21 5.10 -18.55
C ALA A 698 0.70 6.26 -17.66
N ASP A 699 1.16 5.95 -16.42
CA ASP A 699 1.77 6.94 -15.51
C ASP A 699 3.02 7.56 -16.15
N LEU A 700 3.90 6.73 -16.74
CA LEU A 700 5.10 7.18 -17.45
C LEU A 700 4.73 8.08 -18.65
N GLN A 701 3.78 7.64 -19.46
CA GLN A 701 3.30 8.39 -20.61
C GLN A 701 2.62 9.70 -20.20
N TRP A 702 1.90 9.73 -19.09
CA TRP A 702 1.29 10.93 -18.55
C TRP A 702 2.35 11.96 -18.14
N GLN A 703 3.40 11.55 -17.40
CA GLN A 703 4.49 12.45 -17.03
C GLN A 703 5.25 12.96 -18.27
N ALA A 704 5.46 12.09 -19.26
CA ALA A 704 6.04 12.48 -20.54
C ALA A 704 5.17 13.51 -21.29
N HIS A 705 3.85 13.31 -21.32
CA HIS A 705 2.90 14.27 -21.90
C HIS A 705 2.98 15.63 -21.20
N LEU A 706 3.06 15.65 -19.86
CA LEU A 706 3.21 16.89 -19.09
C LEU A 706 4.57 17.58 -19.35
N ALA A 707 5.62 16.81 -19.61
CA ALA A 707 6.93 17.32 -20.00
C ALA A 707 7.01 17.81 -21.46
N GLY A 708 5.95 17.58 -22.27
CA GLY A 708 5.90 17.95 -23.68
C GLY A 708 6.48 16.90 -24.62
N HIS A 709 6.79 15.70 -24.15
CA HIS A 709 7.29 14.60 -24.96
C HIS A 709 6.16 13.95 -25.78
N GLN A 710 6.52 13.42 -26.95
CA GLN A 710 5.60 12.70 -27.85
C GLN A 710 6.17 11.30 -28.17
N GLY A 711 5.28 10.40 -28.61
CA GLY A 711 5.66 9.05 -29.00
C GLY A 711 5.77 8.05 -27.83
N ASP A 712 6.45 6.94 -28.04
CA ASP A 712 6.67 5.91 -27.02
C ASP A 712 7.81 6.33 -26.08
N HIS A 713 7.43 6.92 -24.96
CA HIS A 713 8.38 7.44 -23.98
C HIS A 713 9.17 6.32 -23.30
N ALA A 714 8.56 5.16 -23.05
CA ALA A 714 9.24 4.04 -22.41
C ALA A 714 10.41 3.54 -23.27
N GLN A 715 10.19 3.40 -24.57
CA GLN A 715 11.25 2.98 -25.51
C GLN A 715 12.35 4.05 -25.62
N THR A 716 11.97 5.32 -25.69
CA THR A 716 12.94 6.42 -25.79
C THR A 716 13.78 6.51 -24.51
N LEU A 717 13.18 6.37 -23.35
CA LEU A 717 13.87 6.34 -22.06
C LEU A 717 14.80 5.13 -21.94
N GLN A 718 14.38 3.95 -22.37
CA GLN A 718 15.21 2.75 -22.39
C GLN A 718 16.49 2.95 -23.25
N GLN A 719 16.34 3.59 -24.40
CA GLN A 719 17.49 3.92 -25.27
C GLN A 719 18.42 4.96 -24.62
N ALA A 720 17.84 6.00 -24.01
CA ALA A 720 18.62 7.03 -23.31
C ALA A 720 19.42 6.45 -22.14
N LEU A 721 18.79 5.56 -21.34
CA LEU A 721 19.47 4.84 -20.26
C LEU A 721 20.64 4.00 -20.80
N SER A 722 20.43 3.27 -21.90
CA SER A 722 21.45 2.41 -22.51
C SER A 722 22.63 3.19 -23.08
N ASN A 723 22.44 4.46 -23.40
CA ASN A 723 23.47 5.35 -23.95
C ASN A 723 24.24 6.15 -22.90
N LEU A 724 23.85 6.07 -21.61
CA LEU A 724 24.53 6.78 -20.52
C LEU A 724 25.93 6.20 -20.30
N ASP A 725 26.92 7.08 -20.29
CA ASP A 725 28.28 6.77 -19.92
C ASP A 725 28.68 7.40 -18.56
N THR A 726 29.83 6.98 -18.03
CA THR A 726 30.33 7.48 -16.75
C THR A 726 30.58 8.98 -16.76
N HIS A 727 31.01 9.56 -17.89
CA HIS A 727 31.32 10.97 -17.98
C HIS A 727 30.07 11.84 -17.90
N SER A 728 29.04 11.52 -18.68
CA SER A 728 27.76 12.22 -18.66
C SER A 728 27.04 12.09 -17.31
N LEU A 729 27.10 10.91 -16.69
CA LEU A 729 26.49 10.70 -15.37
C LEU A 729 27.20 11.46 -14.25
N LEU A 730 28.54 11.58 -14.31
CA LEU A 730 29.30 12.41 -13.38
C LEU A 730 28.97 13.90 -13.56
N ALA A 731 28.86 14.38 -14.80
CA ALA A 731 28.43 15.75 -15.07
C ALA A 731 27.03 16.04 -14.50
N SER A 732 26.10 15.09 -14.64
CA SER A 732 24.76 15.17 -14.04
C SER A 732 24.80 15.18 -12.51
N ALA A 733 25.66 14.36 -11.88
CA ALA A 733 25.88 14.38 -10.44
C ALA A 733 26.43 15.72 -9.95
N ASP A 734 27.34 16.35 -10.69
CA ASP A 734 27.87 17.67 -10.38
C ASP A 734 26.82 18.77 -10.50
N GLN A 735 25.94 18.70 -11.52
CA GLN A 735 24.78 19.60 -11.65
C GLN A 735 23.81 19.43 -10.48
N LEU A 736 23.58 18.22 -10.02
CA LEU A 736 22.73 17.95 -8.87
C LEU A 736 23.36 18.55 -7.59
N ILE A 737 24.64 18.31 -7.32
CA ILE A 737 25.36 18.84 -6.14
C ILE A 737 25.38 20.36 -6.13
N SER A 738 25.59 20.99 -7.28
CA SER A 738 25.58 22.46 -7.42
C SER A 738 24.18 23.07 -7.38
N ALA A 739 23.13 22.23 -7.23
CA ALA A 739 21.72 22.65 -7.23
C ALA A 739 21.32 23.47 -8.47
N THR A 740 21.80 23.09 -9.65
CA THR A 740 21.53 23.80 -10.92
C THR A 740 20.03 23.77 -11.23
N GLY A 741 19.33 22.67 -10.98
CA GLY A 741 17.87 22.54 -11.11
C GLY A 741 17.10 23.14 -9.92
N GLY A 742 17.79 23.66 -8.92
CA GLY A 742 17.22 24.06 -7.63
C GLY A 742 16.99 22.87 -6.68
N TRP A 743 17.15 23.08 -5.39
CA TRP A 743 16.72 22.11 -4.38
C TRP A 743 15.55 22.70 -3.59
N LEU A 744 14.49 21.94 -3.46
CA LEU A 744 13.40 22.25 -2.55
C LEU A 744 13.54 21.42 -1.27
N ILE A 745 13.81 22.09 -0.16
CA ILE A 745 13.90 21.50 1.17
C ILE A 745 12.58 21.79 1.88
N VAL A 746 11.79 20.77 2.14
CA VAL A 746 10.53 20.88 2.90
C VAL A 746 10.73 20.25 4.27
N ALA A 747 10.52 21.02 5.33
CA ALA A 747 10.73 20.55 6.71
C ALA A 747 9.58 20.95 7.63
N ASN A 748 9.36 20.18 8.69
CA ASN A 748 8.33 20.52 9.68
C ASN A 748 8.80 21.54 10.73
N ARG A 749 9.98 22.15 10.51
CA ARG A 749 10.55 23.22 11.34
C ARG A 749 11.18 24.31 10.45
N PRO A 750 11.21 25.57 10.90
CA PRO A 750 11.84 26.64 10.16
C PRO A 750 13.36 26.43 10.03
N ALA A 751 13.95 27.02 8.99
CA ALA A 751 15.41 27.08 8.85
C ALA A 751 16.03 27.88 10.00
N SER A 752 17.21 27.45 10.47
CA SER A 752 18.01 28.35 11.33
C SER A 752 18.71 29.42 10.48
N ALA A 753 19.11 30.52 11.10
CA ALA A 753 19.69 31.70 10.44
C ALA A 753 20.93 31.44 9.55
N ALA A 754 21.46 30.21 9.51
CA ALA A 754 22.63 29.81 8.71
C ALA A 754 22.30 29.25 7.31
N VAL A 755 21.03 29.03 7.00
CA VAL A 755 20.58 28.59 5.65
C VAL A 755 19.96 29.81 4.96
N PRO A 756 20.28 30.11 3.68
CA PRO A 756 19.62 31.20 2.97
C PRO A 756 18.10 31.04 3.07
N GLN A 757 17.46 32.02 3.71
CA GLN A 757 16.03 31.98 3.95
C GLN A 757 15.28 32.33 2.69
N SER A 758 14.18 31.59 2.51
CA SER A 758 13.00 31.88 1.73
C SER A 758 13.21 32.35 0.29
N LEU A 759 12.49 31.68 -0.56
CA LEU A 759 12.07 32.25 -1.84
C LEU A 759 11.39 33.59 -1.52
N PRO A 760 11.71 34.70 -2.18
CA PRO A 760 11.06 35.98 -1.91
C PRO A 760 9.54 35.86 -2.10
N GLU A 761 8.78 36.37 -1.14
CA GLU A 761 7.38 36.71 -1.35
C GLU A 761 7.32 37.69 -2.53
N GLN A 762 6.73 37.28 -3.63
CA GLN A 762 6.28 38.17 -4.69
C GLN A 762 4.76 38.18 -4.73
#